data_e05d2e31c2043e9519a73b350b249822
#
_entry.id   e05d2e31c2043e9519a73b350b249822
#
_cell.length_a   1.000
_cell.length_b   1.000
_cell.length_c   1.000
_cell.angle_alpha   90.00
_cell.angle_beta   90.00
_cell.angle_gamma   90.00
#
_symmetry.space_group_name_H-M   'P 1'
#
loop_
_entity.id
_entity.type
_entity.pdbx_description
1 polymer ?
#
loop_
_entity_poly.entity_id
_entity_poly.type
_entity_poly.pdbx_seq_one_letter_code
_entity_poly.pdbx_strand_id
1 'polypeptide(L)'
;GDDDPADADRDKAAADDRPTVNLTPKTPDEELEGDAPADDTGSTTAPPVCKIDKIDDTYYYSRLDDAITAATDGDQIDLLKDIEWDTGLEFHSKNLTISGGNTYTLTLEQYGMYASHSDITFKDLTLNIYAHTHTHEGGAGGTANLISNSNLRLNNVNFTLIPDGSCGSGIYLYQKSNLYLDGSYAVIRGVSNYRASGIYADDSEFKGQPNREIKINNSYLEITGCAHAAMTIDPIDITLSSSNVVVMDNGKSDPDGYGFGIGCYGGKLTMESSTLTATGNTGAWYGYAVFVDGLDVDSGSTLDIRDNGGSGLGVGGIGVIQGGSQVICDGNGTNDPGYGSGGLYVYAGADLTIESGANVSVCQNKGLAAIVNSCKLHIQNGANVSVDNNAKLGIYNSYDSYLTIESGANVTANHNGAHGIYNQVMGDLKQGAFLIESGANVTANYNTVSGIVNCNLFTVEKGANLQVEYNSNCGIQNDEHATLNLLAGSVRYNHAGSVGGGLVNSGTAILSDDVELYNNHARLSGDDIYNADGATITFGPTGRGWELDGDPDCYDFITGWYDDYETTRWNAHGDEADLHMVLVAPVASYTGPLSLKAAHGSIGSLTVCKETVGELLPSDYDTAFTFELTLDDDTITTIDDKWCG
;
A
#
# COMPACT_ATOMS: atom_id res chain seq x y z
N GLY A 1 -37.30 13.46 -7.87
CA GLY A 1 -37.92 13.21 -6.57
C GLY A 1 -37.57 11.82 -6.11
N ASP A 2 -36.60 11.76 -5.21
CA ASP A 2 -36.56 10.86 -4.05
C ASP A 2 -35.25 11.16 -3.33
N ASP A 3 -35.42 11.72 -2.15
CA ASP A 3 -34.36 12.09 -1.20
C ASP A 3 -33.75 10.81 -0.60
N ASP A 4 -32.44 10.65 -0.72
CA ASP A 4 -31.66 9.65 0.01
C ASP A 4 -30.96 10.34 1.21
N PRO A 5 -31.28 9.99 2.47
CA PRO A 5 -30.69 10.60 3.66
C PRO A 5 -29.46 9.81 4.14
N ALA A 6 -28.35 9.85 3.41
CA ALA A 6 -27.12 9.17 3.79
C ALA A 6 -25.84 10.05 3.72
N ASP A 7 -25.99 11.39 3.75
CA ASP A 7 -24.82 12.29 3.62
C ASP A 7 -24.69 13.30 4.79
N ALA A 8 -25.00 12.85 6.01
CA ALA A 8 -24.97 13.74 7.20
C ALA A 8 -24.08 13.26 8.35
N ASP A 9 -23.06 12.39 8.12
CA ASP A 9 -22.20 11.90 9.22
C ASP A 9 -20.71 11.78 8.87
N ARG A 10 -20.20 12.55 7.89
CA ARG A 10 -18.78 12.57 7.53
C ARG A 10 -17.94 13.65 8.20
N ASP A 11 -18.56 14.53 9.01
CA ASP A 11 -17.86 15.64 9.68
C ASP A 11 -17.60 15.40 11.17
N LYS A 12 -17.55 14.16 11.65
CA LYS A 12 -17.19 13.85 13.03
C LYS A 12 -16.28 12.65 13.09
N ALA A 13 -14.99 12.84 12.90
CA ALA A 13 -13.92 12.05 13.51
C ALA A 13 -12.55 12.49 13.00
N ALA A 14 -12.17 13.72 13.19
CA ALA A 14 -10.78 14.06 13.39
C ALA A 14 -10.71 14.58 14.82
N ALA A 15 -10.66 13.67 15.79
CA ALA A 15 -10.19 14.02 17.12
C ALA A 15 -8.74 14.47 16.96
N ASP A 16 -8.50 15.72 17.38
CA ASP A 16 -7.22 16.41 17.41
C ASP A 16 -6.29 15.69 18.42
N ASP A 17 -5.70 14.56 18.02
CA ASP A 17 -4.63 13.86 18.73
C ASP A 17 -3.29 14.55 18.46
N ARG A 18 -3.25 15.87 18.72
CA ARG A 18 -1.97 16.58 18.82
C ARG A 18 -1.27 16.08 20.08
N PRO A 19 -0.04 15.58 19.98
CA PRO A 19 0.75 15.39 21.18
C PRO A 19 0.90 16.74 21.86
N THR A 20 0.23 16.90 22.99
CA THR A 20 0.41 18.07 23.85
C THR A 20 1.83 18.01 24.38
N VAL A 21 2.73 18.76 23.76
CA VAL A 21 3.97 19.18 24.40
C VAL A 21 3.53 20.08 25.55
N ASN A 22 3.63 19.55 26.76
CA ASN A 22 3.25 20.27 27.98
C ASN A 22 4.30 21.35 28.26
N LEU A 23 4.20 22.46 27.53
CA LEU A 23 4.83 23.72 27.93
C LEU A 23 3.96 24.31 29.03
N THR A 24 4.21 23.97 30.27
CA THR A 24 3.60 24.66 31.41
C THR A 24 4.12 26.08 31.44
N PRO A 25 3.27 27.10 31.27
CA PRO A 25 3.70 28.48 31.47
C PRO A 25 4.07 28.62 32.96
N LYS A 26 5.32 28.90 33.27
CA LYS A 26 5.65 29.44 34.59
C LYS A 26 5.16 30.88 34.64
N THR A 27 4.32 31.17 35.63
CA THR A 27 3.94 32.52 36.01
C THR A 27 5.20 33.37 36.28
N PRO A 28 5.22 34.61 35.80
CA PRO A 28 6.32 35.53 36.11
C PRO A 28 6.13 36.01 37.53
N ASP A 29 6.92 35.48 38.44
CA ASP A 29 7.10 36.09 39.77
C ASP A 29 8.57 36.07 40.12
N GLU A 30 9.00 37.26 40.49
CA GLU A 30 10.24 37.73 41.12
C GLU A 30 11.22 38.42 40.16
N GLU A 31 11.07 39.76 40.17
CA GLU A 31 12.11 40.70 39.85
C GLU A 31 13.33 40.42 40.76
N LEU A 32 14.42 39.93 40.20
CA LEU A 32 15.74 40.00 40.79
C LEU A 32 16.37 41.32 40.36
N GLU A 33 16.16 42.38 41.20
CA GLU A 33 17.06 43.53 41.22
C GLU A 33 18.46 43.05 41.61
N GLY A 34 19.31 42.80 40.62
CA GLY A 34 20.73 42.64 40.78
C GLY A 34 21.42 43.91 40.29
N ASP A 35 21.95 44.70 41.20
CA ASP A 35 22.76 45.87 40.88
C ASP A 35 23.84 45.55 39.85
N ALA A 36 23.69 46.13 38.65
CA ALA A 36 24.80 46.17 37.68
C ALA A 36 25.83 47.20 38.16
N PRO A 37 27.13 46.90 38.07
CA PRO A 37 28.14 47.91 38.35
C PRO A 37 28.05 49.01 37.31
N ALA A 38 27.78 50.21 37.72
CA ALA A 38 27.79 51.41 36.92
C ALA A 38 29.20 51.69 36.41
N ASP A 39 29.43 51.45 35.11
CA ASP A 39 30.60 51.99 34.41
C ASP A 39 30.12 53.26 33.66
N ASP A 40 30.66 54.37 34.10
CA ASP A 40 30.35 55.72 33.67
C ASP A 40 31.08 56.05 32.34
N THR A 41 30.50 55.63 31.22
CA THR A 41 30.81 56.24 29.91
C THR A 41 29.50 56.33 29.10
N GLY A 42 29.03 57.54 28.90
CA GLY A 42 27.80 57.87 28.19
C GLY A 42 27.73 57.34 26.77
N SER A 43 27.34 56.09 26.65
CA SER A 43 26.89 55.44 25.43
C SER A 43 25.55 54.75 25.75
N THR A 44 24.48 55.12 25.09
CA THR A 44 23.22 54.42 25.13
C THR A 44 23.38 53.08 24.42
N THR A 45 23.98 52.11 25.08
CA THR A 45 24.04 50.73 24.58
C THR A 45 22.63 50.16 24.68
N ALA A 46 22.09 49.70 23.54
CA ALA A 46 20.83 48.98 23.49
C ALA A 46 20.85 47.81 24.49
N PRO A 47 19.74 47.51 25.19
CA PRO A 47 19.73 46.42 26.16
C PRO A 47 20.09 45.10 25.47
N PRO A 48 20.82 44.20 26.16
CA PRO A 48 21.31 42.96 25.55
C PRO A 48 20.13 42.08 25.12
N VAL A 49 20.32 41.41 23.99
CA VAL A 49 19.33 40.49 23.40
C VAL A 49 19.70 39.03 23.64
N CYS A 50 20.98 38.75 23.86
CA CYS A 50 21.50 37.42 24.17
C CYS A 50 22.79 37.48 24.97
N LYS A 51 23.21 36.33 25.49
CA LYS A 51 24.45 36.16 26.26
C LYS A 51 25.16 34.87 25.86
N ILE A 52 26.44 34.82 26.16
CA ILE A 52 27.28 33.61 26.13
C ILE A 52 27.92 33.45 27.50
N ASP A 53 27.61 32.37 28.20
CA ASP A 53 28.28 32.01 29.48
C ASP A 53 29.55 31.23 29.16
N LYS A 54 30.72 31.75 29.56
CA LYS A 54 32.00 31.05 29.48
C LYS A 54 32.51 30.70 30.89
N ILE A 55 33.51 29.87 31.00
CA ILE A 55 34.01 29.35 32.25
C ILE A 55 34.34 30.49 33.24
N ASP A 56 34.86 31.58 32.74
CA ASP A 56 35.40 32.68 33.56
C ASP A 56 34.50 33.92 33.59
N ASP A 57 33.51 34.06 32.71
CA ASP A 57 32.68 35.27 32.59
C ASP A 57 31.42 35.08 31.72
N THR A 58 30.42 35.98 31.86
CA THR A 58 29.22 36.06 31.03
C THR A 58 29.33 37.25 30.11
N TYR A 59 29.23 37.02 28.82
CA TYR A 59 29.29 38.06 27.78
C TYR A 59 27.89 38.35 27.24
N TYR A 60 27.51 39.62 27.30
CA TYR A 60 26.20 40.11 26.84
C TYR A 60 26.31 40.81 25.49
N TYR A 61 25.38 40.55 24.59
CA TYR A 61 25.35 41.11 23.23
C TYR A 61 24.03 41.80 22.94
N SER A 62 24.14 42.99 22.36
CA SER A 62 22.97 43.76 21.87
C SER A 62 22.48 43.31 20.48
N ARG A 63 23.22 42.43 19.82
CA ARG A 63 22.92 41.85 18.50
C ARG A 63 23.29 40.38 18.48
N LEU A 64 22.45 39.57 17.80
CA LEU A 64 22.67 38.12 17.69
C LEU A 64 23.86 37.77 16.77
N ASP A 65 24.09 38.51 15.68
CA ASP A 65 25.22 38.30 14.77
C ASP A 65 26.58 38.57 15.43
N ASP A 66 26.66 39.58 16.35
CA ASP A 66 27.85 39.83 17.15
C ASP A 66 28.16 38.63 18.07
N ALA A 67 27.11 38.05 18.70
CA ALA A 67 27.26 36.86 19.52
C ALA A 67 27.71 35.65 18.71
N ILE A 68 27.09 35.40 17.53
CA ILE A 68 27.48 34.33 16.61
C ILE A 68 28.96 34.49 16.18
N THR A 69 29.37 35.72 15.86
CA THR A 69 30.73 36.01 15.44
C THR A 69 31.73 35.72 16.59
N ALA A 70 31.41 36.15 17.81
CA ALA A 70 32.25 35.99 19.00
C ALA A 70 32.24 34.55 19.57
N ALA A 71 31.23 33.77 19.26
CA ALA A 71 31.11 32.39 19.74
C ALA A 71 32.25 31.51 19.21
N THR A 72 32.75 30.64 20.05
CA THR A 72 33.70 29.57 19.74
C THR A 72 32.99 28.21 19.74
N ASP A 73 33.66 27.20 19.18
CA ASP A 73 33.09 25.85 19.09
C ASP A 73 32.64 25.32 20.45
N GLY A 74 31.38 24.88 20.51
CA GLY A 74 30.73 24.36 21.71
C GLY A 74 30.05 25.42 22.58
N ASP A 75 30.13 26.71 22.24
CA ASP A 75 29.43 27.75 22.97
C ASP A 75 27.91 27.64 22.80
N GLN A 76 27.18 28.07 23.85
CA GLN A 76 25.74 28.28 23.82
C GLN A 76 25.42 29.78 23.89
N ILE A 77 24.60 30.24 22.98
CA ILE A 77 24.04 31.60 22.96
C ILE A 77 22.63 31.50 23.54
N ASP A 78 22.44 32.06 24.73
CA ASP A 78 21.12 32.14 25.37
C ASP A 78 20.42 33.43 25.01
N LEU A 79 19.21 33.30 24.49
CA LEU A 79 18.34 34.45 24.24
C LEU A 79 17.84 35.02 25.57
N LEU A 80 17.74 36.34 25.67
CA LEU A 80 17.27 37.06 26.86
C LEU A 80 15.90 37.73 26.60
N LYS A 81 15.44 37.73 25.36
CA LYS A 81 14.14 38.21 24.92
C LYS A 81 13.82 37.67 23.54
N ASP A 82 12.59 37.90 23.08
CA ASP A 82 12.23 37.64 21.68
C ASP A 82 13.07 38.50 20.74
N ILE A 83 13.51 37.88 19.63
CA ILE A 83 14.32 38.54 18.62
C ILE A 83 13.59 38.47 17.28
N GLU A 84 13.32 39.62 16.68
CA GLU A 84 12.96 39.75 15.27
C GLU A 84 14.22 40.14 14.49
N TRP A 85 14.53 39.37 13.41
CA TRP A 85 15.75 39.48 12.68
C TRP A 85 15.45 39.63 11.19
N ASP A 86 15.81 40.76 10.60
CA ASP A 86 15.50 41.14 9.22
C ASP A 86 16.61 40.83 8.21
N THR A 87 17.74 40.32 8.67
CA THR A 87 18.81 39.79 7.82
C THR A 87 18.95 38.28 8.04
N GLY A 88 19.55 37.53 7.08
CA GLY A 88 19.80 36.11 7.26
C GLY A 88 20.78 35.82 8.40
N LEU A 89 20.70 34.62 8.96
CA LEU A 89 21.73 34.11 9.88
C LEU A 89 22.77 33.34 9.08
N GLU A 90 24.04 33.70 9.29
CA GLU A 90 25.18 33.05 8.62
C GLU A 90 26.09 32.36 9.64
N PHE A 91 26.40 31.10 9.35
CA PHE A 91 27.28 30.28 10.17
C PHE A 91 28.40 29.71 9.30
N HIS A 92 29.62 30.10 9.59
CA HIS A 92 30.81 29.65 8.85
C HIS A 92 31.79 28.96 9.80
N SER A 93 31.96 27.65 9.64
CA SER A 93 32.85 26.84 10.47
C SER A 93 32.56 27.03 11.98
N LYS A 94 31.28 26.95 12.36
CA LYS A 94 30.78 27.13 13.72
C LYS A 94 30.14 25.86 14.25
N ASN A 95 30.42 25.52 15.48
CA ASN A 95 29.75 24.49 16.25
C ASN A 95 29.13 25.17 17.48
N LEU A 96 27.83 25.48 17.45
CA LEU A 96 27.21 26.24 18.52
C LEU A 96 25.72 25.90 18.71
N THR A 97 25.22 26.28 19.90
CA THR A 97 23.80 26.15 20.26
C THR A 97 23.20 27.54 20.46
N ILE A 98 21.99 27.76 19.89
CA ILE A 98 21.16 28.93 20.23
C ILE A 98 19.97 28.43 21.04
N SER A 99 19.82 28.92 22.28
CA SER A 99 18.81 28.46 23.22
C SER A 99 17.88 29.60 23.64
N GLY A 100 16.57 29.33 23.64
CA GLY A 100 15.56 30.28 24.12
C GLY A 100 15.02 29.95 25.52
N GLY A 101 15.53 28.89 26.18
CA GLY A 101 15.13 28.50 27.53
C GLY A 101 13.60 28.18 27.65
N ASN A 102 12.97 27.70 26.59
CA ASN A 102 11.52 27.46 26.49
C ASN A 102 10.64 28.71 26.61
N THR A 103 11.21 29.91 26.49
CA THR A 103 10.50 31.16 26.72
C THR A 103 10.53 32.06 25.50
N TYR A 104 11.67 32.12 24.82
CA TYR A 104 11.92 33.15 23.80
C TYR A 104 11.75 32.63 22.39
N THR A 105 11.34 33.57 21.53
CA THR A 105 11.13 33.37 20.09
C THR A 105 12.24 34.03 19.30
N LEU A 106 12.76 33.32 18.30
CA LEU A 106 13.58 33.86 17.24
C LEU A 106 12.80 33.88 15.94
N THR A 107 12.57 35.06 15.37
CA THR A 107 11.88 35.22 14.10
C THR A 107 12.83 35.77 13.04
N LEU A 108 12.93 35.10 11.91
CA LEU A 108 13.68 35.55 10.72
C LEU A 108 12.67 36.05 9.69
N GLU A 109 12.67 37.38 9.42
CA GLU A 109 11.58 38.06 8.68
C GLU A 109 11.79 38.09 7.17
N GLN A 110 13.04 38.17 6.67
CA GLN A 110 13.32 38.38 5.26
C GLN A 110 14.19 37.29 4.64
N TYR A 111 15.11 36.75 5.40
CA TYR A 111 16.06 35.74 4.94
C TYR A 111 16.13 34.62 6.00
N GLY A 112 16.31 33.41 5.53
CA GLY A 112 16.50 32.26 6.41
C GLY A 112 17.94 32.15 6.92
N MET A 113 18.50 30.94 6.89
CA MET A 113 19.86 30.70 7.37
C MET A 113 20.77 30.10 6.30
N TYR A 114 22.04 30.41 6.41
CA TYR A 114 23.12 29.77 5.70
C TYR A 114 24.12 29.15 6.69
N ALA A 115 24.32 27.84 6.60
CA ALA A 115 25.32 27.14 7.39
C ALA A 115 26.33 26.46 6.47
N SER A 116 27.63 26.72 6.68
CA SER A 116 28.71 26.11 5.92
C SER A 116 29.77 25.56 6.85
N HIS A 117 30.07 24.25 6.73
CA HIS A 117 31.02 23.53 7.57
C HIS A 117 30.71 23.72 9.08
N SER A 118 29.42 23.66 9.42
CA SER A 118 28.92 24.06 10.73
C SER A 118 28.04 23.00 11.37
N ASP A 119 28.02 22.95 12.70
CA ASP A 119 27.10 22.17 13.51
C ASP A 119 26.22 23.13 14.32
N ILE A 120 24.99 23.36 13.87
CA ILE A 120 24.11 24.34 14.48
C ILE A 120 22.95 23.63 15.18
N THR A 121 22.77 23.94 16.45
CA THR A 121 21.67 23.46 17.27
C THR A 121 20.80 24.63 17.71
N PHE A 122 19.53 24.60 17.36
CA PHE A 122 18.49 25.40 18.02
C PHE A 122 17.88 24.54 19.11
N LYS A 123 17.69 25.14 20.29
CA LYS A 123 17.28 24.39 21.47
C LYS A 123 16.29 25.18 22.31
N ASP A 124 15.23 24.51 22.78
CA ASP A 124 14.28 25.05 23.75
C ASP A 124 13.74 26.44 23.37
N LEU A 125 13.28 26.62 22.11
CA LEU A 125 12.80 27.91 21.61
C LEU A 125 11.69 27.77 20.56
N THR A 126 11.00 28.88 20.28
CA THR A 126 10.20 29.02 19.06
C THR A 126 11.06 29.65 17.96
N LEU A 127 11.15 28.98 16.79
CA LEU A 127 11.88 29.46 15.62
C LEU A 127 10.92 29.64 14.45
N ASN A 128 10.68 30.89 14.08
CA ASN A 128 9.86 31.25 12.94
C ASN A 128 10.74 31.77 11.80
N ILE A 129 10.54 31.27 10.58
CA ILE A 129 11.26 31.72 9.38
C ILE A 129 10.26 32.10 8.31
N TYR A 130 10.20 33.40 7.97
CA TYR A 130 9.39 33.97 6.90
C TYR A 130 10.36 34.45 5.79
N ALA A 131 10.95 33.49 5.08
CA ALA A 131 12.10 33.78 4.23
C ALA A 131 11.71 34.17 2.81
N HIS A 132 12.35 35.24 2.32
CA HIS A 132 12.58 35.47 0.89
C HIS A 132 13.82 34.72 0.41
N THR A 133 14.06 34.69 -0.90
CA THR A 133 15.20 33.98 -1.50
C THR A 133 16.55 34.46 -1.02
N HIS A 134 17.39 33.59 -0.50
CA HIS A 134 18.83 33.79 -0.47
C HIS A 134 19.40 33.51 -1.86
N THR A 135 19.95 34.53 -2.53
CA THR A 135 20.73 34.36 -3.76
C THR A 135 22.17 34.11 -3.39
N HIS A 136 22.54 32.86 -3.06
CA HIS A 136 23.94 32.45 -3.14
C HIS A 136 24.23 31.90 -4.55
N GLU A 137 25.32 32.36 -5.12
CA GLU A 137 25.83 31.93 -6.42
C GLU A 137 26.05 30.40 -6.40
N GLY A 138 25.28 29.63 -7.18
CA GLY A 138 25.62 28.26 -7.46
C GLY A 138 24.50 27.20 -7.43
N GLY A 139 23.25 27.55 -7.23
CA GLY A 139 22.16 26.58 -7.22
C GLY A 139 20.89 27.07 -7.89
N ALA A 140 20.17 26.21 -8.57
CA ALA A 140 18.94 26.55 -9.27
C ALA A 140 17.85 27.04 -8.29
N GLY A 141 17.54 28.35 -8.32
CA GLY A 141 16.46 29.00 -7.59
C GLY A 141 16.77 29.12 -6.08
N GLY A 142 16.88 30.34 -5.58
CA GLY A 142 17.25 30.64 -4.19
C GLY A 142 16.45 29.81 -3.16
N THR A 143 17.10 29.38 -2.09
CA THR A 143 16.52 28.58 -1.01
C THR A 143 16.24 29.45 0.22
N ALA A 144 15.26 29.08 1.05
CA ALA A 144 15.07 29.76 2.32
C ALA A 144 16.20 29.46 3.30
N ASN A 145 16.61 28.20 3.41
CA ASN A 145 17.70 27.77 4.29
C ASN A 145 18.64 26.85 3.52
N LEU A 146 19.92 27.22 3.44
CA LEU A 146 20.98 26.41 2.81
C LEU A 146 21.91 25.84 3.87
N ILE A 147 21.96 24.53 3.98
CA ILE A 147 22.82 23.78 4.89
C ILE A 147 23.85 23.03 4.06
N SER A 148 25.11 23.48 4.08
CA SER A 148 26.19 22.97 3.24
C SER A 148 27.33 22.38 4.07
N ASN A 149 27.64 21.10 3.87
CA ASN A 149 28.63 20.36 4.71
C ASN A 149 28.38 20.54 6.21
N SER A 150 27.12 20.57 6.62
CA SER A 150 26.71 21.04 7.94
C SER A 150 25.61 20.19 8.53
N ASN A 151 25.45 20.25 9.84
CA ASN A 151 24.32 19.65 10.51
C ASN A 151 23.40 20.73 11.08
N LEU A 152 22.09 20.56 10.85
CA LEU A 152 21.05 21.35 11.49
C LEU A 152 20.30 20.48 12.50
N ARG A 153 20.25 20.92 13.77
CA ARG A 153 19.58 20.23 14.86
C ARG A 153 18.50 21.12 15.48
N LEU A 154 17.31 20.59 15.59
CA LEU A 154 16.18 21.20 16.27
C LEU A 154 15.84 20.33 17.49
N ASN A 155 16.22 20.78 18.69
CA ASN A 155 16.03 20.05 19.93
C ASN A 155 14.98 20.76 20.80
N ASN A 156 13.79 20.17 20.97
CA ASN A 156 12.67 20.77 21.68
C ASN A 156 12.32 22.18 21.12
N VAL A 157 12.17 22.27 19.79
CA VAL A 157 11.92 23.51 19.05
C VAL A 157 10.52 23.48 18.46
N ASN A 158 9.80 24.59 18.62
CA ASN A 158 8.61 24.87 17.85
C ASN A 158 9.03 25.61 16.57
N PHE A 159 9.16 24.89 15.47
CA PHE A 159 9.69 25.39 14.21
C PHE A 159 8.58 25.68 13.20
N THR A 160 8.56 26.89 12.65
CA THR A 160 7.66 27.26 11.57
C THR A 160 8.46 27.88 10.43
N LEU A 161 8.31 27.32 9.22
CA LEU A 161 8.89 27.83 8.01
C LEU A 161 7.79 28.12 6.97
N ILE A 162 7.66 29.37 6.60
CA ILE A 162 6.72 29.85 5.58
C ILE A 162 7.51 30.73 4.61
N PRO A 163 8.15 30.14 3.58
CA PRO A 163 8.86 30.92 2.58
C PRO A 163 7.88 31.67 1.68
N ASP A 164 8.30 32.77 1.14
CA ASP A 164 7.52 33.46 0.11
C ASP A 164 7.59 32.71 -1.23
N GLY A 165 6.75 33.11 -2.19
CA GLY A 165 6.64 32.46 -3.51
C GLY A 165 7.90 32.50 -4.39
N SER A 166 9.01 33.05 -3.91
CA SER A 166 10.28 33.14 -4.66
C SER A 166 11.27 32.02 -4.30
N CYS A 167 11.04 31.29 -3.19
CA CYS A 167 11.95 30.25 -2.70
C CYS A 167 11.89 28.96 -3.52
N GLY A 168 13.05 28.46 -3.95
CA GLY A 168 13.20 27.17 -4.65
C GLY A 168 13.15 25.96 -3.74
N SER A 169 13.41 26.11 -2.43
CA SER A 169 13.24 25.07 -1.41
C SER A 169 13.12 25.68 -0.02
N GLY A 170 12.44 25.01 0.88
CA GLY A 170 12.36 25.42 2.30
C GLY A 170 13.68 25.21 3.01
N ILE A 171 14.14 23.95 3.07
CA ILE A 171 15.45 23.56 3.60
C ILE A 171 16.20 22.82 2.50
N TYR A 172 17.40 23.30 2.16
CA TYR A 172 18.28 22.62 1.21
C TYR A 172 19.50 22.02 1.93
N LEU A 173 19.56 20.72 1.95
CA LEU A 173 20.67 19.94 2.48
C LEU A 173 21.67 19.65 1.37
N TYR A 174 22.70 20.48 1.25
CA TYR A 174 23.70 20.37 0.20
C TYR A 174 24.95 19.64 0.70
N GLN A 175 25.55 18.81 -0.13
CA GLN A 175 26.73 18.02 0.14
C GLN A 175 26.51 17.07 1.37
N LYS A 176 27.45 17.05 2.35
CA LYS A 176 27.41 16.16 3.52
C LYS A 176 26.52 16.70 4.66
N SER A 177 25.36 17.23 4.32
CA SER A 177 24.51 17.87 5.32
C SER A 177 23.44 16.92 5.85
N ASN A 178 23.09 17.11 7.11
CA ASN A 178 22.10 16.32 7.83
C ASN A 178 21.09 17.23 8.54
N LEU A 179 19.89 16.65 8.79
CA LEU A 179 18.81 17.30 9.53
C LEU A 179 18.36 16.40 10.68
N TYR A 180 18.32 16.96 11.87
CA TYR A 180 17.89 16.26 13.07
C TYR A 180 16.77 17.03 13.77
N LEU A 181 15.65 16.37 14.03
CA LEU A 181 14.57 16.85 14.88
C LEU A 181 14.50 15.92 16.09
N ASP A 182 14.58 16.47 17.28
CA ASP A 182 14.45 15.72 18.53
C ASP A 182 13.50 16.46 19.50
N GLY A 183 12.40 15.82 19.89
CA GLY A 183 11.37 16.41 20.73
C GLY A 183 10.73 17.66 20.15
N SER A 184 10.77 17.86 18.84
CA SER A 184 10.40 19.12 18.18
C SER A 184 9.06 19.04 17.44
N TYR A 185 8.42 20.20 17.31
CA TYR A 185 7.24 20.40 16.47
C TYR A 185 7.62 21.30 15.28
N ALA A 186 7.61 20.74 14.09
CA ALA A 186 8.07 21.43 12.89
C ALA A 186 6.98 21.51 11.80
N VAL A 187 6.79 22.68 11.23
CA VAL A 187 5.82 22.94 10.14
C VAL A 187 6.49 23.71 9.02
N ILE A 188 6.42 23.18 7.79
CA ILE A 188 6.90 23.81 6.57
C ILE A 188 5.71 23.99 5.64
N ARG A 189 5.41 25.22 5.21
CA ARG A 189 4.22 25.54 4.41
C ARG A 189 4.52 26.41 3.21
N GLY A 190 3.91 26.05 2.06
CA GLY A 190 3.73 26.98 0.95
C GLY A 190 4.98 27.30 0.16
N VAL A 191 5.92 26.37 -0.01
CA VAL A 191 7.07 26.55 -0.91
C VAL A 191 6.57 26.51 -2.36
N SER A 192 6.32 27.68 -2.95
CA SER A 192 5.46 27.82 -4.13
C SER A 192 6.19 28.07 -5.46
N ASN A 193 7.53 28.16 -5.47
CA ASN A 193 8.26 28.29 -6.71
C ASN A 193 8.28 26.97 -7.51
N TYR A 194 8.37 27.08 -8.82
CA TYR A 194 8.52 25.95 -9.73
C TYR A 194 9.62 24.97 -9.29
N ARG A 195 9.27 23.68 -9.19
CA ARG A 195 10.12 22.61 -8.65
C ARG A 195 10.56 22.76 -7.18
N ALA A 196 9.87 23.60 -6.42
CA ALA A 196 10.20 23.84 -5.03
C ALA A 196 9.72 22.70 -4.11
N SER A 197 10.61 22.21 -3.28
CA SER A 197 10.33 21.21 -2.24
C SER A 197 10.40 21.80 -0.84
N GLY A 198 9.66 21.26 0.10
CA GLY A 198 9.77 21.62 1.51
C GLY A 198 11.17 21.34 2.04
N ILE A 199 11.65 20.10 1.86
CA ILE A 199 13.04 19.71 2.10
C ILE A 199 13.61 19.16 0.80
N TYR A 200 14.75 19.70 0.38
CA TYR A 200 15.46 19.29 -0.82
C TYR A 200 16.87 18.85 -0.49
N ALA A 201 17.27 17.72 -1.02
CA ALA A 201 18.65 17.26 -0.92
C ALA A 201 19.05 16.64 -2.26
N ASP A 202 20.07 17.18 -2.89
CA ASP A 202 20.65 16.65 -4.12
C ASP A 202 22.15 16.55 -3.94
N ASP A 203 22.69 15.40 -4.29
CA ASP A 203 24.12 15.18 -4.28
C ASP A 203 24.53 14.17 -5.36
N SER A 204 24.07 14.41 -6.55
CA SER A 204 24.40 13.58 -7.72
C SER A 204 25.92 13.41 -7.95
N GLU A 205 26.73 14.33 -7.41
CA GLU A 205 28.20 14.28 -7.54
C GLU A 205 28.87 13.38 -6.47
N PHE A 206 28.18 13.05 -5.37
CA PHE A 206 28.76 12.34 -4.23
C PHE A 206 28.07 10.99 -3.95
N LYS A 207 27.54 10.33 -4.96
CA LYS A 207 26.93 9.00 -4.83
C LYS A 207 27.87 8.02 -4.11
N GLY A 208 27.44 7.49 -3.00
CA GLY A 208 28.20 6.50 -2.23
C GLY A 208 28.94 7.03 -1.01
N GLN A 209 28.71 8.29 -0.60
CA GLN A 209 29.23 8.77 0.69
C GLN A 209 28.37 8.18 1.83
N PRO A 210 28.98 7.49 2.82
CA PRO A 210 28.25 6.98 3.95
C PRO A 210 27.81 8.10 4.90
N ASN A 211 26.62 7.91 5.54
CA ASN A 211 26.14 8.68 6.69
C ASN A 211 25.48 10.04 6.41
N ARG A 212 24.74 10.18 5.33
CA ARG A 212 23.80 11.30 5.22
C ARG A 212 22.44 10.85 5.72
N GLU A 213 21.84 11.66 6.60
CA GLU A 213 20.58 11.26 7.23
C GLU A 213 19.66 12.45 7.58
N ILE A 214 18.37 12.19 7.50
CA ILE A 214 17.33 12.99 8.14
C ILE A 214 16.77 12.13 9.26
N LYS A 215 16.97 12.56 10.51
CA LYS A 215 16.40 11.88 11.68
C LYS A 215 15.32 12.71 12.31
N ILE A 216 14.16 12.10 12.51
CA ILE A 216 13.01 12.69 13.19
C ILE A 216 12.70 11.78 14.37
N ASN A 217 13.08 12.25 15.57
CA ASN A 217 12.98 11.48 16.80
C ASN A 217 12.04 12.18 17.79
N ASN A 218 11.05 11.44 18.30
CA ASN A 218 10.07 11.94 19.26
C ASN A 218 9.46 13.31 18.84
N SER A 219 9.21 13.48 17.54
CA SER A 219 8.90 14.77 16.92
C SER A 219 7.67 14.70 16.02
N TYR A 220 7.11 15.89 15.78
CA TYR A 220 6.10 16.10 14.73
C TYR A 220 6.72 16.91 13.60
N LEU A 221 6.50 16.45 12.35
CA LEU A 221 6.85 17.20 11.15
C LEU A 221 5.67 17.25 10.19
N GLU A 222 5.25 18.46 9.80
CA GLU A 222 4.24 18.69 8.76
C GLU A 222 4.86 19.46 7.59
N ILE A 223 4.66 18.94 6.36
CA ILE A 223 5.07 19.65 5.14
C ILE A 223 3.87 19.70 4.20
N THR A 224 3.41 20.91 3.89
CA THR A 224 2.19 21.10 3.12
C THR A 224 2.27 22.24 2.11
N GLY A 225 1.56 22.06 0.98
CA GLY A 225 1.40 23.11 -0.03
C GLY A 225 2.65 23.46 -0.83
N CYS A 226 3.64 22.57 -0.89
CA CYS A 226 4.82 22.75 -1.72
C CYS A 226 4.48 22.53 -3.19
N ALA A 227 5.07 23.33 -4.08
CA ALA A 227 4.75 23.30 -5.50
C ALA A 227 5.12 21.99 -6.19
N HIS A 228 6.26 21.40 -5.82
CA HIS A 228 6.76 20.15 -6.40
C HIS A 228 6.62 18.97 -5.44
N ALA A 229 7.26 18.98 -4.29
CA ALA A 229 7.25 17.87 -3.34
C ALA A 229 7.35 18.35 -1.89
N ALA A 230 6.88 17.53 -0.94
CA ALA A 230 7.23 17.75 0.46
C ALA A 230 8.73 17.52 0.66
N MET A 231 9.24 16.37 0.20
CA MET A 231 10.65 16.02 0.26
C MET A 231 11.13 15.46 -1.07
N THR A 232 12.25 15.98 -1.58
CA THR A 232 12.99 15.39 -2.71
C THR A 232 14.41 15.16 -2.25
N ILE A 233 14.81 13.90 -2.15
CA ILE A 233 16.02 13.49 -1.44
C ILE A 233 16.80 12.47 -2.28
N ASP A 234 18.08 12.74 -2.54
CA ASP A 234 19.01 11.86 -3.28
C ASP A 234 20.46 12.07 -2.77
N PRO A 235 21.20 11.05 -2.35
CA PRO A 235 20.84 9.86 -1.60
C PRO A 235 20.98 10.12 -0.09
N ILE A 236 19.90 10.13 0.63
CA ILE A 236 19.88 10.34 2.10
C ILE A 236 18.91 9.34 2.72
N ASP A 237 19.29 8.74 3.85
CA ASP A 237 18.37 7.91 4.63
C ASP A 237 17.45 8.79 5.50
N ILE A 238 16.19 8.37 5.58
CA ILE A 238 15.20 8.98 6.47
C ILE A 238 14.89 7.99 7.59
N THR A 239 15.07 8.41 8.83
CA THR A 239 14.71 7.62 10.01
C THR A 239 13.67 8.36 10.83
N LEU A 240 12.55 7.72 11.08
CA LEU A 240 11.48 8.19 11.96
C LEU A 240 11.45 7.29 13.19
N SER A 241 11.67 7.84 14.38
CA SER A 241 11.60 7.11 15.64
C SER A 241 10.62 7.78 16.58
N SER A 242 9.60 7.07 17.01
CA SER A 242 8.52 7.59 17.90
C SER A 242 7.94 8.92 17.43
N SER A 243 7.76 9.08 16.11
CA SER A 243 7.48 10.36 15.47
C SER A 243 6.23 10.30 14.60
N ASN A 244 5.67 11.49 14.35
CA ASN A 244 4.55 11.65 13.43
C ASN A 244 4.96 12.61 12.31
N VAL A 245 4.93 12.14 11.06
CA VAL A 245 5.23 12.94 9.87
C VAL A 245 4.01 13.02 8.98
N VAL A 246 3.65 14.22 8.57
CA VAL A 246 2.50 14.50 7.70
C VAL A 246 2.97 15.25 6.46
N VAL A 247 2.74 14.68 5.29
CA VAL A 247 3.02 15.33 4.00
C VAL A 247 1.72 15.42 3.19
N MET A 248 1.21 16.64 3.04
CA MET A 248 -0.09 16.82 2.44
C MET A 248 -0.15 17.95 1.42
N ASP A 249 -1.03 17.78 0.43
CA ASP A 249 -1.36 18.82 -0.55
C ASP A 249 -0.16 19.37 -1.32
N ASN A 250 0.89 18.57 -1.54
CA ASN A 250 2.07 18.95 -2.29
C ASN A 250 1.94 18.58 -3.78
N GLY A 251 2.74 19.20 -4.65
CA GLY A 251 2.79 18.91 -6.07
C GLY A 251 1.69 19.57 -6.92
N LYS A 252 0.82 20.40 -6.35
CA LYS A 252 -0.35 20.98 -7.04
C LYS A 252 0.01 21.95 -8.15
N SER A 253 1.19 22.52 -8.12
CA SER A 253 1.64 23.57 -9.06
C SER A 253 2.76 23.09 -9.97
N ASP A 254 3.08 21.79 -9.97
CA ASP A 254 4.10 21.23 -10.88
C ASP A 254 3.52 21.02 -12.28
N PRO A 255 3.89 21.84 -13.27
CA PRO A 255 3.39 21.72 -14.64
C PRO A 255 3.95 20.50 -15.38
N ASP A 256 5.06 19.93 -14.93
CA ASP A 256 5.65 18.71 -15.50
C ASP A 256 5.02 17.44 -14.91
N GLY A 257 4.22 17.58 -13.86
CA GLY A 257 3.46 16.49 -13.26
C GLY A 257 4.30 15.49 -12.45
N TYR A 258 5.52 15.85 -12.05
CA TYR A 258 6.42 15.02 -11.24
C TYR A 258 6.26 15.29 -9.72
N GLY A 259 5.15 15.84 -9.28
CA GLY A 259 4.92 16.15 -7.87
C GLY A 259 4.92 14.89 -6.98
N PHE A 260 5.62 14.96 -5.87
CA PHE A 260 5.70 13.88 -4.88
C PHE A 260 5.25 14.36 -3.50
N GLY A 261 4.81 13.42 -2.66
CA GLY A 261 4.86 13.64 -1.23
C GLY A 261 6.32 13.51 -0.77
N ILE A 262 6.89 12.30 -0.84
CA ILE A 262 8.30 12.03 -0.53
C ILE A 262 8.91 11.27 -1.70
N GLY A 263 9.98 11.80 -2.29
CA GLY A 263 10.86 11.10 -3.22
C GLY A 263 12.23 10.89 -2.57
N CYS A 264 12.56 9.65 -2.18
CA CYS A 264 13.82 9.27 -1.56
C CYS A 264 14.59 8.32 -2.50
N TYR A 265 15.42 8.90 -3.35
CA TYR A 265 16.19 8.18 -4.36
C TYR A 265 17.55 7.76 -3.80
N GLY A 266 17.90 6.48 -3.95
CA GLY A 266 19.15 5.92 -3.44
C GLY A 266 19.24 5.84 -1.91
N GLY A 267 18.19 6.21 -1.19
CA GLY A 267 18.09 6.20 0.27
C GLY A 267 17.04 5.23 0.80
N LYS A 268 17.06 5.02 2.09
CA LYS A 268 16.14 4.16 2.84
C LYS A 268 15.23 4.98 3.76
N LEU A 269 13.94 4.67 3.76
CA LEU A 269 13.00 5.09 4.81
C LEU A 269 12.91 4.00 5.87
N THR A 270 13.25 4.35 7.10
CA THR A 270 13.10 3.49 8.28
C THR A 270 12.10 4.13 9.23
N MET A 271 11.11 3.36 9.67
CA MET A 271 10.07 3.79 10.61
C MET A 271 10.10 2.89 11.84
N GLU A 272 10.31 3.49 13.02
CA GLU A 272 10.35 2.82 14.31
C GLU A 272 9.27 3.42 15.23
N SER A 273 8.21 2.66 15.50
CA SER A 273 7.07 3.10 16.31
C SER A 273 6.53 4.48 15.89
N SER A 274 6.42 4.71 14.59
CA SER A 274 6.18 6.01 13.99
C SER A 274 4.98 5.99 13.03
N THR A 275 4.43 7.17 12.77
CA THR A 275 3.39 7.35 11.76
C THR A 275 3.89 8.28 10.66
N LEU A 276 3.71 7.86 9.39
CA LEU A 276 3.86 8.72 8.22
C LEU A 276 2.53 8.75 7.46
N THR A 277 1.97 9.95 7.34
CA THR A 277 0.74 10.19 6.56
C THR A 277 1.08 10.98 5.31
N ALA A 278 0.69 10.46 4.13
CA ALA A 278 0.82 11.14 2.85
C ALA A 278 -0.55 11.21 2.15
N THR A 279 -1.11 12.42 2.02
CA THR A 279 -2.45 12.60 1.47
C THR A 279 -2.58 13.85 0.59
N GLY A 280 -3.44 13.80 -0.42
CA GLY A 280 -3.72 14.95 -1.30
C GLY A 280 -2.53 15.41 -2.14
N ASN A 281 -1.43 14.65 -2.18
CA ASN A 281 -0.28 14.99 -3.01
C ASN A 281 -0.60 14.68 -4.48
N THR A 282 -0.32 15.63 -5.37
CA THR A 282 -0.81 15.58 -6.75
C THR A 282 0.32 15.39 -7.75
N GLY A 283 0.88 14.19 -7.82
CA GLY A 283 1.71 13.82 -8.97
C GLY A 283 0.83 13.47 -10.17
N ALA A 284 1.11 14.03 -11.36
CA ALA A 284 0.57 13.51 -12.61
C ALA A 284 1.61 12.59 -13.24
N TRP A 285 1.18 11.62 -14.05
CA TRP A 285 1.95 10.77 -14.97
C TRP A 285 2.99 9.79 -14.38
N TYR A 286 3.82 10.15 -13.41
CA TYR A 286 4.83 9.28 -12.79
C TYR A 286 5.09 9.63 -11.32
N GLY A 287 4.25 10.47 -10.72
CA GLY A 287 4.40 10.89 -9.33
C GLY A 287 3.93 9.82 -8.34
N TYR A 288 4.65 9.70 -7.25
CA TYR A 288 4.29 8.87 -6.10
C TYR A 288 3.96 9.75 -4.90
N ALA A 289 3.02 9.31 -4.08
CA ALA A 289 2.89 9.93 -2.76
C ALA A 289 4.15 9.68 -1.92
N VAL A 290 4.66 8.44 -1.96
CA VAL A 290 5.94 8.08 -1.35
C VAL A 290 6.70 7.15 -2.29
N PHE A 291 7.91 7.53 -2.68
CA PHE A 291 8.86 6.68 -3.39
C PHE A 291 10.14 6.53 -2.57
N VAL A 292 10.62 5.31 -2.40
CA VAL A 292 11.85 5.00 -1.66
C VAL A 292 12.62 3.86 -2.33
N ASP A 293 13.96 3.94 -2.36
CA ASP A 293 14.76 2.81 -2.82
C ASP A 293 14.91 1.72 -1.75
N GLY A 294 14.95 2.08 -0.47
CA GLY A 294 14.88 1.15 0.63
C GLY A 294 13.69 1.44 1.55
N LEU A 295 13.06 0.41 2.10
CA LEU A 295 11.94 0.54 3.02
C LEU A 295 12.10 -0.38 4.23
N ASP A 296 11.82 0.16 5.42
CA ASP A 296 11.72 -0.63 6.65
C ASP A 296 10.61 -0.03 7.53
N VAL A 297 9.49 -0.72 7.61
CA VAL A 297 8.36 -0.32 8.46
C VAL A 297 8.30 -1.27 9.63
N ASP A 298 8.84 -0.85 10.76
CA ASP A 298 8.95 -1.66 11.97
C ASP A 298 7.62 -1.82 12.70
N SER A 299 7.57 -2.79 13.57
CA SER A 299 6.42 -3.11 14.43
C SER A 299 5.90 -1.88 15.19
N GLY A 300 4.59 -1.65 15.14
CA GLY A 300 3.93 -0.50 15.75
C GLY A 300 3.99 0.78 14.92
N SER A 301 4.58 0.72 13.71
CA SER A 301 4.57 1.83 12.76
C SER A 301 3.36 1.77 11.82
N THR A 302 2.90 2.95 11.41
CA THR A 302 1.84 3.11 10.42
C THR A 302 2.32 3.98 9.26
N LEU A 303 2.31 3.42 8.05
CA LEU A 303 2.52 4.13 6.80
C LEU A 303 1.17 4.31 6.10
N ASP A 304 0.60 5.49 6.17
CA ASP A 304 -0.74 5.82 5.68
C ASP A 304 -0.66 6.73 4.44
N ILE A 305 -0.95 6.17 3.28
CA ILE A 305 -0.82 6.82 1.96
C ILE A 305 -2.18 6.79 1.26
N ARG A 306 -2.94 7.88 1.37
CA ARG A 306 -4.31 7.91 0.85
C ARG A 306 -4.63 9.11 -0.02
N ASP A 307 -5.56 8.89 -0.95
CA ASP A 307 -6.20 9.95 -1.73
C ASP A 307 -5.21 10.86 -2.47
N ASN A 308 -4.12 10.28 -2.96
CA ASN A 308 -3.12 11.01 -3.74
C ASN A 308 -3.42 10.95 -5.24
N GLY A 309 -3.02 12.00 -5.96
CA GLY A 309 -3.23 12.09 -7.39
C GLY A 309 -2.41 11.10 -8.21
N GLY A 310 -1.19 10.84 -7.78
CA GLY A 310 -0.29 9.83 -8.35
C GLY A 310 -0.43 8.47 -7.69
N SER A 311 0.55 7.59 -7.92
CA SER A 311 0.65 6.30 -7.25
C SER A 311 0.88 6.46 -5.76
N GLY A 312 0.48 5.47 -4.96
CA GLY A 312 0.69 5.48 -3.52
C GLY A 312 2.18 5.28 -3.14
N LEU A 313 2.58 4.05 -2.90
CA LEU A 313 3.93 3.66 -2.48
C LEU A 313 4.73 3.03 -3.64
N GLY A 314 5.92 3.55 -3.91
CA GLY A 314 6.90 2.92 -4.80
C GLY A 314 8.12 2.44 -4.01
N VAL A 315 8.52 1.18 -4.22
CA VAL A 315 9.72 0.57 -3.63
C VAL A 315 10.69 0.20 -4.74
N GLY A 316 11.87 0.83 -4.77
CA GLY A 316 12.88 0.68 -5.83
C GLY A 316 13.96 -0.35 -5.52
N GLY A 317 14.13 -0.78 -4.28
CA GLY A 317 15.15 -1.73 -3.85
C GLY A 317 14.65 -2.71 -2.79
N ILE A 318 15.37 -2.87 -1.69
CA ILE A 318 15.00 -3.80 -0.63
C ILE A 318 13.98 -3.16 0.30
N GLY A 319 12.82 -3.79 0.45
CA GLY A 319 11.75 -3.36 1.34
C GLY A 319 11.35 -4.45 2.33
N VAL A 320 11.08 -4.05 3.58
CA VAL A 320 10.51 -4.91 4.62
C VAL A 320 9.37 -4.18 5.31
N ILE A 321 8.22 -4.82 5.37
CA ILE A 321 7.07 -4.42 6.16
C ILE A 321 6.95 -5.43 7.29
N GLN A 322 7.40 -5.05 8.48
CA GLN A 322 7.56 -5.97 9.60
C GLN A 322 6.22 -6.31 10.28
N GLY A 323 6.20 -7.43 10.99
CA GLY A 323 5.04 -7.87 11.74
C GLY A 323 4.56 -6.87 12.79
N GLY A 324 3.24 -6.65 12.84
CA GLY A 324 2.63 -5.65 13.73
C GLY A 324 2.64 -4.22 13.20
N SER A 325 3.16 -4.00 11.98
CA SER A 325 3.03 -2.73 11.26
C SER A 325 1.76 -2.68 10.42
N GLN A 326 1.39 -1.45 10.04
CA GLN A 326 0.28 -1.18 9.14
C GLN A 326 0.75 -0.33 7.95
N VAL A 327 0.48 -0.79 6.73
CA VAL A 327 0.69 -0.02 5.50
C VAL A 327 -0.63 0.11 4.77
N ILE A 328 -1.02 1.34 4.46
CA ILE A 328 -2.28 1.66 3.79
C ILE A 328 -1.94 2.47 2.53
N CYS A 329 -2.35 1.96 1.37
CA CYS A 329 -2.16 2.61 0.08
C CYS A 329 -3.51 2.70 -0.65
N ASP A 330 -4.45 3.45 -0.08
CA ASP A 330 -5.84 3.44 -0.52
C ASP A 330 -6.22 4.72 -1.29
N GLY A 331 -7.13 4.62 -2.26
CA GLY A 331 -7.71 5.77 -2.97
C GLY A 331 -6.75 6.53 -3.90
N ASN A 332 -5.55 6.03 -4.15
CA ASN A 332 -4.52 6.70 -4.94
C ASN A 332 -4.74 6.58 -6.46
N GLY A 333 -4.00 7.37 -7.26
CA GLY A 333 -4.02 7.29 -8.72
C GLY A 333 -5.17 8.06 -9.36
N THR A 334 -5.71 9.09 -8.73
CA THR A 334 -6.86 9.85 -9.24
C THR A 334 -6.55 10.65 -10.50
N ASN A 335 -5.29 11.06 -10.72
CA ASN A 335 -4.83 11.85 -11.86
C ASN A 335 -4.23 11.01 -12.99
N ASP A 336 -3.95 9.72 -12.75
CA ASP A 336 -3.38 8.81 -13.75
C ASP A 336 -4.22 7.53 -13.93
N PRO A 337 -5.32 7.58 -14.69
CA PRO A 337 -6.13 6.38 -14.92
C PRO A 337 -5.49 5.37 -15.89
N GLY A 338 -4.30 5.63 -16.46
CA GLY A 338 -3.82 4.92 -17.64
C GLY A 338 -2.53 4.10 -17.52
N TYR A 339 -1.50 4.56 -16.84
CA TYR A 339 -0.15 3.99 -16.94
C TYR A 339 0.58 3.72 -15.61
N GLY A 340 0.13 4.27 -14.50
CA GLY A 340 0.74 4.06 -13.19
C GLY A 340 0.06 2.98 -12.36
N SER A 341 0.76 2.45 -11.35
CA SER A 341 0.11 1.69 -10.29
C SER A 341 -0.71 2.64 -9.42
N GLY A 342 -1.92 2.26 -9.08
CA GLY A 342 -2.74 3.09 -8.19
C GLY A 342 -2.31 3.05 -6.73
N GLY A 343 -1.79 1.91 -6.22
CA GLY A 343 -1.52 1.70 -4.80
C GLY A 343 -0.05 1.44 -4.48
N LEU A 344 0.41 0.21 -4.67
CA LEU A 344 1.77 -0.25 -4.33
C LEU A 344 2.52 -0.71 -5.57
N TYR A 345 3.72 -0.20 -5.78
CA TYR A 345 4.59 -0.60 -6.88
C TYR A 345 5.93 -1.16 -6.38
N VAL A 346 6.21 -2.41 -6.69
CA VAL A 346 7.52 -3.06 -6.48
C VAL A 346 8.28 -3.00 -7.80
N TYR A 347 9.32 -2.18 -7.88
CA TYR A 347 10.06 -1.90 -9.11
C TYR A 347 10.94 -3.07 -9.58
N ALA A 348 11.37 -3.00 -10.84
CA ALA A 348 12.38 -3.91 -11.37
C ALA A 348 13.69 -3.78 -10.57
N GLY A 349 14.17 -4.91 -10.04
CA GLY A 349 15.34 -4.95 -9.15
C GLY A 349 14.99 -4.89 -7.66
N ALA A 350 13.74 -4.57 -7.31
CA ALA A 350 13.30 -4.53 -5.93
C ALA A 350 12.95 -5.91 -5.37
N ASP A 351 13.03 -6.01 -4.05
CA ASP A 351 12.63 -7.20 -3.27
C ASP A 351 11.85 -6.72 -2.04
N LEU A 352 10.52 -6.88 -2.07
CA LEU A 352 9.65 -6.46 -0.97
C LEU A 352 9.14 -7.70 -0.21
N THR A 353 9.39 -7.71 1.08
CA THR A 353 8.88 -8.71 2.02
C THR A 353 7.83 -8.10 2.93
N ILE A 354 6.65 -8.71 2.98
CA ILE A 354 5.59 -8.42 3.94
C ILE A 354 5.64 -9.54 4.98
N GLU A 355 6.15 -9.21 6.17
CA GLU A 355 6.42 -10.20 7.20
C GLU A 355 5.16 -10.66 7.96
N SER A 356 5.33 -11.74 8.70
CA SER A 356 4.30 -12.34 9.55
C SER A 356 3.64 -11.35 10.51
N GLY A 357 2.33 -11.22 10.44
CA GLY A 357 1.54 -10.29 11.27
C GLY A 357 1.51 -8.84 10.78
N ALA A 358 2.11 -8.53 9.64
CA ALA A 358 1.94 -7.24 8.98
C ALA A 358 0.54 -7.13 8.33
N ASN A 359 0.00 -5.91 8.30
CA ASN A 359 -1.28 -5.62 7.65
C ASN A 359 -1.07 -4.60 6.53
N VAL A 360 -1.42 -4.98 5.31
CA VAL A 360 -1.29 -4.13 4.13
C VAL A 360 -2.64 -3.97 3.44
N SER A 361 -3.11 -2.74 3.30
CA SER A 361 -4.32 -2.40 2.53
C SER A 361 -3.93 -1.65 1.26
N VAL A 362 -4.45 -2.09 0.11
CA VAL A 362 -4.23 -1.47 -1.19
C VAL A 362 -5.58 -1.42 -1.92
N CYS A 363 -6.50 -0.60 -1.39
CA CYS A 363 -7.91 -0.62 -1.77
C CYS A 363 -8.34 0.69 -2.44
N GLN A 364 -9.44 0.63 -3.21
CA GLN A 364 -10.10 1.81 -3.82
C GLN A 364 -9.21 2.65 -4.75
N ASN A 365 -8.07 2.12 -5.20
CA ASN A 365 -7.16 2.83 -6.09
C ASN A 365 -7.74 2.98 -7.51
N LYS A 366 -7.35 4.05 -8.21
CA LYS A 366 -7.91 4.44 -9.52
C LYS A 366 -6.98 4.12 -10.71
N GLY A 367 -5.72 3.78 -10.45
CA GLY A 367 -4.71 3.48 -11.48
C GLY A 367 -4.92 2.15 -12.20
N LEU A 368 -3.90 1.69 -12.92
CA LEU A 368 -3.94 0.46 -13.72
C LEU A 368 -4.11 -0.79 -12.85
N ALA A 369 -3.42 -0.87 -11.74
CA ALA A 369 -3.50 -1.95 -10.78
C ALA A 369 -3.28 -1.43 -9.36
N ALA A 370 -3.87 -2.09 -8.39
CA ALA A 370 -3.65 -1.74 -6.99
C ALA A 370 -2.22 -2.11 -6.56
N ILE A 371 -1.80 -3.35 -6.81
CA ILE A 371 -0.41 -3.78 -6.64
C ILE A 371 0.20 -4.08 -8.01
N VAL A 372 1.35 -3.48 -8.31
CA VAL A 372 2.21 -3.89 -9.42
C VAL A 372 3.49 -4.49 -8.86
N ASN A 373 3.71 -5.77 -9.10
CA ASN A 373 4.97 -6.43 -8.82
C ASN A 373 5.79 -6.55 -10.11
N SER A 374 6.92 -5.88 -10.20
CA SER A 374 7.85 -5.96 -11.34
C SER A 374 9.18 -6.64 -10.99
N CYS A 375 9.29 -7.27 -9.82
CA CYS A 375 10.45 -8.08 -9.45
C CYS A 375 10.09 -9.15 -8.43
N LYS A 376 10.24 -8.89 -7.13
CA LYS A 376 9.95 -9.88 -6.10
C LYS A 376 9.03 -9.31 -5.02
N LEU A 377 7.96 -10.03 -4.76
CA LEU A 377 7.05 -9.76 -3.66
C LEU A 377 6.82 -11.04 -2.87
N HIS A 378 7.23 -11.04 -1.60
CA HIS A 378 7.06 -12.13 -0.66
C HIS A 378 6.04 -11.75 0.40
N ILE A 379 4.95 -12.50 0.49
CA ILE A 379 3.91 -12.34 1.53
C ILE A 379 4.02 -13.53 2.47
N GLN A 380 4.57 -13.27 3.65
CA GLN A 380 4.94 -14.32 4.59
C GLN A 380 3.76 -14.82 5.44
N ASN A 381 3.98 -15.97 6.06
CA ASN A 381 3.02 -16.61 6.97
C ASN A 381 2.41 -15.62 7.97
N GLY A 382 1.08 -15.57 8.02
CA GLY A 382 0.34 -14.69 8.95
C GLY A 382 0.27 -13.21 8.54
N ALA A 383 0.83 -12.82 7.41
CA ALA A 383 0.61 -11.50 6.83
C ALA A 383 -0.81 -11.39 6.25
N ASN A 384 -1.40 -10.19 6.33
CA ASN A 384 -2.70 -9.89 5.77
C ASN A 384 -2.57 -8.81 4.71
N VAL A 385 -2.96 -9.11 3.47
CA VAL A 385 -2.91 -8.20 2.35
C VAL A 385 -4.30 -8.09 1.71
N SER A 386 -4.89 -6.90 1.75
CA SER A 386 -6.19 -6.62 1.14
C SER A 386 -6.02 -5.77 -0.11
N VAL A 387 -6.55 -6.25 -1.24
CA VAL A 387 -6.44 -5.61 -2.56
C VAL A 387 -7.82 -5.54 -3.20
N ASP A 388 -8.73 -4.84 -2.52
CA ASP A 388 -10.14 -4.90 -2.84
C ASP A 388 -10.70 -3.57 -3.37
N ASN A 389 -11.77 -3.64 -4.14
CA ASN A 389 -12.53 -2.48 -4.61
C ASN A 389 -11.72 -1.49 -5.48
N ASN A 390 -10.70 -1.95 -6.18
CA ASN A 390 -9.90 -1.10 -7.05
C ASN A 390 -10.58 -0.91 -8.42
N ALA A 391 -10.33 0.24 -9.06
CA ALA A 391 -11.02 0.60 -10.30
C ALA A 391 -10.71 -0.32 -11.48
N LYS A 392 -9.56 -1.00 -11.47
CA LYS A 392 -9.13 -1.92 -12.53
C LYS A 392 -8.57 -3.22 -11.94
N LEU A 393 -7.29 -3.53 -12.17
CA LEU A 393 -6.67 -4.78 -11.69
C LEU A 393 -6.44 -4.72 -10.17
N GLY A 394 -6.62 -5.84 -9.49
CA GLY A 394 -6.18 -6.00 -8.12
C GLY A 394 -4.64 -6.15 -8.07
N ILE A 395 -4.13 -7.34 -8.33
CA ILE A 395 -2.69 -7.64 -8.36
C ILE A 395 -2.24 -7.86 -9.79
N TYR A 396 -1.23 -7.12 -10.21
CA TYR A 396 -0.54 -7.28 -11.48
C TYR A 396 0.89 -7.77 -11.25
N ASN A 397 1.11 -9.07 -11.42
CA ASN A 397 2.44 -9.66 -11.41
C ASN A 397 3.02 -9.55 -12.81
N SER A 398 3.92 -8.59 -13.01
CA SER A 398 4.47 -8.19 -14.30
C SER A 398 5.53 -9.18 -14.80
N TYR A 399 6.17 -8.84 -15.91
CA TYR A 399 7.21 -9.67 -16.57
C TYR A 399 8.35 -10.05 -15.63
N ASP A 400 8.82 -11.27 -15.72
CA ASP A 400 9.99 -11.80 -14.97
C ASP A 400 9.89 -11.65 -13.44
N SER A 401 8.67 -11.48 -12.92
CA SER A 401 8.44 -11.24 -11.51
C SER A 401 8.11 -12.50 -10.75
N TYR A 402 8.43 -12.49 -9.47
CA TYR A 402 8.11 -13.56 -8.54
C TYR A 402 7.15 -13.03 -7.48
N LEU A 403 5.99 -13.67 -7.38
CA LEU A 403 5.05 -13.45 -6.29
C LEU A 403 4.89 -14.75 -5.52
N THR A 404 5.24 -14.74 -4.23
CA THR A 404 5.07 -15.89 -3.34
C THR A 404 4.15 -15.50 -2.20
N ILE A 405 3.10 -16.31 -2.00
CA ILE A 405 2.18 -16.22 -0.87
C ILE A 405 2.42 -17.46 -0.02
N GLU A 406 3.06 -17.27 1.12
CA GLU A 406 3.48 -18.35 1.99
C GLU A 406 2.32 -18.95 2.80
N SER A 407 2.54 -20.15 3.32
CA SER A 407 1.60 -20.85 4.21
C SER A 407 1.09 -19.96 5.34
N GLY A 408 -0.22 -19.88 5.54
CA GLY A 408 -0.85 -19.06 6.59
C GLY A 408 -0.99 -17.56 6.29
N ALA A 409 -0.50 -17.08 5.15
CA ALA A 409 -0.77 -15.73 4.68
C ALA A 409 -2.22 -15.60 4.18
N ASN A 410 -2.80 -14.41 4.33
CA ASN A 410 -4.15 -14.09 3.88
C ASN A 410 -4.09 -12.97 2.83
N VAL A 411 -4.55 -13.25 1.62
CA VAL A 411 -4.58 -12.27 0.52
C VAL A 411 -5.97 -12.20 -0.08
N THR A 412 -6.53 -11.00 -0.20
CA THR A 412 -7.80 -10.77 -0.89
C THR A 412 -7.59 -9.90 -2.12
N ALA A 413 -8.22 -10.24 -3.23
CA ALA A 413 -8.24 -9.49 -4.49
C ALA A 413 -9.66 -9.47 -5.07
N ASN A 414 -10.59 -8.87 -4.31
CA ASN A 414 -12.01 -8.95 -4.55
C ASN A 414 -12.60 -7.62 -5.05
N HIS A 415 -13.74 -7.69 -5.74
CA HIS A 415 -14.50 -6.52 -6.18
C HIS A 415 -13.68 -5.51 -7.02
N ASN A 416 -12.69 -5.98 -7.75
CA ASN A 416 -11.89 -5.12 -8.61
C ASN A 416 -12.60 -4.91 -9.96
N GLY A 417 -12.44 -3.73 -10.54
CA GLY A 417 -13.11 -3.31 -11.77
C GLY A 417 -12.61 -4.01 -13.04
N ALA A 418 -11.60 -4.87 -12.93
CA ALA A 418 -11.14 -5.76 -14.01
C ALA A 418 -10.88 -7.16 -13.45
N HIS A 419 -9.64 -7.66 -13.52
CA HIS A 419 -9.25 -8.95 -12.96
C HIS A 419 -8.80 -8.82 -11.51
N GLY A 420 -9.07 -9.83 -10.68
CA GLY A 420 -8.54 -9.89 -9.33
C GLY A 420 -7.01 -9.99 -9.36
N ILE A 421 -6.49 -10.99 -10.07
CA ILE A 421 -5.06 -11.24 -10.22
C ILE A 421 -4.70 -11.43 -11.69
N TYR A 422 -3.65 -10.77 -12.15
CA TYR A 422 -3.13 -10.88 -13.50
C TYR A 422 -1.64 -11.22 -13.46
N ASN A 423 -1.27 -12.45 -13.85
CA ASN A 423 0.09 -12.96 -13.91
C ASN A 423 0.60 -12.93 -15.35
N GLN A 424 1.39 -11.93 -15.72
CA GLN A 424 1.79 -11.64 -17.08
C GLN A 424 3.15 -12.26 -17.46
N VAL A 425 3.34 -12.49 -18.77
CA VAL A 425 4.62 -12.86 -19.37
C VAL A 425 4.96 -11.88 -20.51
N MET A 426 6.24 -11.70 -20.81
CA MET A 426 6.71 -10.96 -21.98
C MET A 426 7.41 -11.89 -22.97
N GLY A 427 6.78 -12.13 -24.13
CA GLY A 427 7.33 -12.96 -25.20
C GLY A 427 7.61 -14.40 -24.77
N ASP A 428 8.65 -15.00 -25.34
CA ASP A 428 9.02 -16.41 -25.09
C ASP A 428 9.86 -16.61 -23.81
N LEU A 429 10.14 -15.56 -23.05
CA LEU A 429 10.95 -15.61 -21.84
C LEU A 429 10.08 -16.03 -20.65
N LYS A 430 10.07 -17.31 -20.33
CA LYS A 430 9.40 -17.86 -19.14
C LYS A 430 10.29 -17.68 -17.91
N GLN A 431 10.46 -16.44 -17.45
CA GLN A 431 11.08 -16.14 -16.16
C GLN A 431 10.01 -15.52 -15.27
N GLY A 432 10.05 -15.84 -14.00
CA GLY A 432 9.03 -15.42 -13.05
C GLY A 432 8.00 -16.52 -12.77
N ALA A 433 7.39 -16.43 -11.60
CA ALA A 433 6.38 -17.37 -11.15
C ALA A 433 5.43 -16.70 -10.14
N PHE A 434 4.21 -17.19 -10.12
CA PHE A 434 3.28 -16.92 -9.04
C PHE A 434 3.02 -18.21 -8.28
N LEU A 435 3.33 -18.22 -6.99
CA LEU A 435 3.21 -19.38 -6.12
C LEU A 435 2.28 -19.06 -4.94
N ILE A 436 1.28 -19.91 -4.74
CA ILE A 436 0.45 -19.98 -3.53
C ILE A 436 0.81 -21.28 -2.82
N GLU A 437 1.46 -21.16 -1.67
CA GLU A 437 1.91 -22.32 -0.91
C GLU A 437 0.78 -23.00 -0.14
N SER A 438 1.02 -24.25 0.23
CA SER A 438 0.11 -25.04 1.08
C SER A 438 -0.22 -24.31 2.37
N GLY A 439 -1.52 -24.16 2.70
CA GLY A 439 -2.00 -23.45 3.87
C GLY A 439 -2.14 -21.94 3.72
N ALA A 440 -1.80 -21.36 2.59
CA ALA A 440 -2.12 -19.96 2.27
C ALA A 440 -3.60 -19.79 1.96
N ASN A 441 -4.17 -18.62 2.30
CA ASN A 441 -5.56 -18.27 2.02
C ASN A 441 -5.59 -17.12 1.00
N VAL A 442 -6.16 -17.38 -0.17
CA VAL A 442 -6.24 -16.38 -1.25
C VAL A 442 -7.65 -16.33 -1.80
N THR A 443 -8.21 -15.14 -1.93
CA THR A 443 -9.52 -14.95 -2.59
C THR A 443 -9.42 -14.00 -3.78
N ALA A 444 -10.08 -14.34 -4.88
CA ALA A 444 -10.20 -13.51 -6.08
C ALA A 444 -11.65 -13.51 -6.57
N ASN A 445 -12.53 -12.90 -5.77
CA ASN A 445 -13.99 -13.03 -5.91
C ASN A 445 -14.64 -11.71 -6.37
N TYR A 446 -15.80 -11.82 -6.99
CA TYR A 446 -16.66 -10.69 -7.38
C TYR A 446 -15.97 -9.64 -8.26
N ASN A 447 -14.93 -10.04 -9.01
CA ASN A 447 -14.28 -9.12 -9.95
C ASN A 447 -15.12 -8.93 -11.22
N THR A 448 -15.06 -7.73 -11.81
CA THR A 448 -15.92 -7.38 -12.95
C THR A 448 -15.54 -8.13 -14.23
N VAL A 449 -14.35 -8.72 -14.29
CA VAL A 449 -13.93 -9.59 -15.39
C VAL A 449 -13.59 -10.97 -14.81
N SER A 450 -12.38 -11.45 -14.90
CA SER A 450 -12.00 -12.78 -14.41
C SER A 450 -11.40 -12.69 -13.00
N GLY A 451 -11.51 -13.75 -12.23
CA GLY A 451 -10.83 -13.85 -10.95
C GLY A 451 -9.32 -13.81 -11.15
N ILE A 452 -8.79 -14.74 -11.97
CA ILE A 452 -7.35 -14.86 -12.24
C ILE A 452 -7.10 -14.99 -13.74
N VAL A 453 -6.11 -14.27 -14.27
CA VAL A 453 -5.55 -14.47 -15.61
C VAL A 453 -4.10 -14.87 -15.48
N ASN A 454 -3.75 -16.03 -16.03
CA ASN A 454 -2.39 -16.55 -16.05
C ASN A 454 -1.83 -16.59 -17.48
N CYS A 455 -0.76 -15.86 -17.71
CA CYS A 455 0.01 -15.88 -18.96
C CYS A 455 1.41 -16.48 -18.76
N ASN A 456 1.77 -16.96 -17.56
CA ASN A 456 3.10 -17.46 -17.21
C ASN A 456 3.01 -18.80 -16.45
N LEU A 457 3.85 -19.00 -15.45
CA LEU A 457 3.74 -20.09 -14.49
C LEU A 457 2.94 -19.64 -13.27
N PHE A 458 1.86 -20.34 -12.99
CA PHE A 458 1.07 -20.17 -11.78
C PHE A 458 0.89 -21.52 -11.10
N THR A 459 1.26 -21.59 -9.84
CA THR A 459 1.14 -22.80 -9.03
C THR A 459 0.36 -22.52 -7.75
N VAL A 460 -0.66 -23.32 -7.52
CA VAL A 460 -1.40 -23.44 -6.27
C VAL A 460 -1.09 -24.81 -5.69
N GLU A 461 -0.39 -24.85 -4.59
CA GLU A 461 0.02 -26.10 -3.98
C GLU A 461 -1.16 -26.84 -3.33
N LYS A 462 -1.00 -28.13 -3.17
CA LYS A 462 -1.96 -28.98 -2.45
C LYS A 462 -2.11 -28.51 -1.01
N GLY A 463 -3.37 -28.30 -0.58
CA GLY A 463 -3.69 -27.80 0.76
C GLY A 463 -3.68 -26.27 0.87
N ALA A 464 -3.46 -25.53 -0.21
CA ALA A 464 -3.76 -24.10 -0.27
C ALA A 464 -5.28 -23.87 -0.30
N ASN A 465 -5.74 -22.78 0.28
CA ASN A 465 -7.13 -22.35 0.23
C ASN A 465 -7.28 -21.19 -0.75
N LEU A 466 -7.45 -21.52 -2.03
CA LEU A 466 -7.75 -20.55 -3.07
C LEU A 466 -9.26 -20.53 -3.33
N GLN A 467 -9.87 -19.33 -3.34
CA GLN A 467 -11.27 -19.15 -3.72
C GLN A 467 -11.37 -18.17 -4.90
N VAL A 468 -12.00 -18.62 -5.99
CA VAL A 468 -12.20 -17.83 -7.20
C VAL A 468 -13.67 -17.92 -7.59
N GLU A 469 -14.48 -17.02 -7.03
CA GLU A 469 -15.93 -17.17 -7.07
C GLU A 469 -16.64 -15.88 -7.53
N TYR A 470 -17.82 -16.03 -8.12
CA TYR A 470 -18.74 -14.94 -8.48
C TYR A 470 -18.12 -13.85 -9.37
N ASN A 471 -17.14 -14.20 -10.19
CA ASN A 471 -16.58 -13.25 -11.16
C ASN A 471 -17.49 -13.14 -12.39
N SER A 472 -17.56 -11.94 -13.00
CA SER A 472 -18.46 -11.67 -14.12
C SER A 472 -17.95 -12.17 -15.47
N ASN A 473 -16.82 -12.84 -15.49
CA ASN A 473 -16.30 -13.64 -16.58
C ASN A 473 -15.79 -14.98 -16.01
N CYS A 474 -14.84 -15.66 -16.67
CA CYS A 474 -14.33 -16.93 -16.16
C CYS A 474 -13.65 -16.77 -14.78
N GLY A 475 -13.67 -17.84 -14.00
CA GLY A 475 -12.91 -17.87 -12.75
C GLY A 475 -11.42 -17.74 -13.03
N ILE A 476 -10.84 -18.67 -13.79
CA ILE A 476 -9.42 -18.69 -14.16
C ILE A 476 -9.28 -18.76 -15.69
N GLN A 477 -8.47 -17.87 -16.25
CA GLN A 477 -8.02 -17.90 -17.64
C GLN A 477 -6.53 -18.27 -17.66
N ASN A 478 -6.19 -19.39 -18.33
CA ASN A 478 -4.82 -19.83 -18.57
C ASN A 478 -4.49 -19.65 -20.05
N ASP A 479 -3.69 -18.67 -20.39
CA ASP A 479 -3.42 -18.24 -21.76
C ASP A 479 -2.50 -19.20 -22.52
N GLU A 480 -2.37 -18.97 -23.81
CA GLU A 480 -1.46 -19.73 -24.68
C GLU A 480 -0.03 -19.67 -24.14
N HIS A 481 0.65 -20.81 -24.12
CA HIS A 481 1.99 -21.01 -23.56
C HIS A 481 2.11 -20.89 -22.02
N ALA A 482 1.06 -20.55 -21.30
CA ALA A 482 1.05 -20.52 -19.85
C ALA A 482 0.98 -21.94 -19.24
N THR A 483 1.43 -22.05 -18.01
CA THR A 483 1.32 -23.27 -17.22
C THR A 483 0.56 -22.98 -15.93
N LEU A 484 -0.54 -23.67 -15.73
CA LEU A 484 -1.35 -23.64 -14.52
C LEU A 484 -1.23 -24.97 -13.79
N ASN A 485 -0.68 -24.96 -12.57
CA ASN A 485 -0.74 -26.08 -11.64
C ASN A 485 -1.76 -25.75 -10.55
N LEU A 486 -2.99 -26.17 -10.73
CA LEU A 486 -4.07 -25.98 -9.77
C LEU A 486 -4.25 -27.28 -8.97
N LEU A 487 -3.57 -27.36 -7.81
CA LEU A 487 -3.54 -28.58 -7.01
C LEU A 487 -4.48 -28.52 -5.78
N ALA A 488 -5.12 -27.37 -5.54
CA ALA A 488 -6.15 -27.17 -4.53
C ALA A 488 -6.96 -25.91 -4.87
N GLY A 489 -8.08 -25.72 -4.21
CA GLY A 489 -8.89 -24.51 -4.27
C GLY A 489 -10.26 -24.71 -4.89
N SER A 490 -11.07 -23.67 -4.75
CA SER A 490 -12.47 -23.61 -5.19
C SER A 490 -12.66 -22.59 -6.31
N VAL A 491 -13.20 -23.03 -7.44
CA VAL A 491 -13.53 -22.19 -8.61
C VAL A 491 -14.99 -22.40 -8.93
N ARG A 492 -15.86 -21.55 -8.39
CA ARG A 492 -17.32 -21.74 -8.42
C ARG A 492 -18.08 -20.47 -8.74
N TYR A 493 -19.29 -20.62 -9.24
CA TYR A 493 -20.27 -19.53 -9.43
C TYR A 493 -19.77 -18.39 -10.33
N ASN A 494 -18.79 -18.64 -11.20
CA ASN A 494 -18.31 -17.65 -12.16
C ASN A 494 -19.18 -17.65 -13.41
N HIS A 495 -19.33 -16.50 -14.06
CA HIS A 495 -20.30 -16.29 -15.14
C HIS A 495 -19.61 -15.78 -16.41
N ALA A 496 -19.20 -16.66 -17.31
CA ALA A 496 -18.56 -16.28 -18.55
C ALA A 496 -19.58 -15.87 -19.64
N GLY A 497 -19.39 -14.70 -20.20
CA GLY A 497 -20.17 -14.25 -21.38
C GLY A 497 -19.84 -15.00 -22.67
N SER A 498 -18.85 -15.88 -22.68
CA SER A 498 -18.39 -16.66 -23.83
C SER A 498 -18.24 -18.14 -23.44
N VAL A 499 -17.01 -18.62 -23.30
CA VAL A 499 -16.67 -20.01 -23.00
C VAL A 499 -15.95 -20.11 -21.65
N GLY A 500 -16.01 -21.27 -21.00
CA GLY A 500 -15.22 -21.60 -19.81
C GLY A 500 -15.60 -20.75 -18.59
N GLY A 501 -16.71 -21.04 -17.95
CA GLY A 501 -17.16 -20.31 -16.75
C GLY A 501 -16.19 -20.47 -15.59
N GLY A 502 -15.73 -21.69 -15.30
CA GLY A 502 -14.73 -21.95 -14.26
C GLY A 502 -13.30 -21.74 -14.78
N LEU A 503 -12.89 -22.53 -15.76
CA LEU A 503 -11.54 -22.51 -16.33
C LEU A 503 -11.59 -22.40 -17.86
N VAL A 504 -10.91 -21.39 -18.40
CA VAL A 504 -10.51 -21.32 -19.81
C VAL A 504 -9.05 -21.71 -19.91
N ASN A 505 -8.74 -22.84 -20.54
CA ASN A 505 -7.36 -23.27 -20.76
C ASN A 505 -6.99 -23.17 -22.24
N SER A 506 -6.02 -22.33 -22.57
CA SER A 506 -5.38 -22.24 -23.88
C SER A 506 -3.92 -22.72 -23.86
N GLY A 507 -3.37 -23.02 -22.68
CA GLY A 507 -2.01 -23.47 -22.45
C GLY A 507 -1.94 -24.90 -21.91
N THR A 508 -1.18 -25.08 -20.84
CA THR A 508 -1.10 -26.33 -20.09
C THR A 508 -1.71 -26.15 -18.71
N ALA A 509 -2.67 -26.99 -18.35
CA ALA A 509 -3.27 -26.99 -17.03
C ALA A 509 -3.17 -28.39 -16.38
N ILE A 510 -2.83 -28.41 -15.09
CA ILE A 510 -2.83 -29.62 -14.26
C ILE A 510 -3.82 -29.34 -13.12
N LEU A 511 -4.84 -30.18 -13.02
CA LEU A 511 -5.85 -30.15 -11.97
C LEU A 511 -5.67 -31.38 -11.06
N SER A 512 -5.70 -31.18 -9.76
CA SER A 512 -5.74 -32.32 -8.82
C SER A 512 -7.17 -32.66 -8.39
N ASP A 513 -7.31 -33.76 -7.66
CA ASP A 513 -8.55 -34.19 -7.04
C ASP A 513 -9.01 -33.34 -5.84
N ASP A 514 -8.17 -32.42 -5.37
CA ASP A 514 -8.52 -31.49 -4.29
C ASP A 514 -9.06 -30.13 -4.84
N VAL A 515 -9.40 -30.06 -6.14
CA VAL A 515 -9.95 -28.84 -6.75
C VAL A 515 -11.46 -28.93 -6.84
N GLU A 516 -12.14 -27.98 -6.24
CA GLU A 516 -13.58 -27.80 -6.38
C GLU A 516 -13.87 -26.90 -7.58
N LEU A 517 -14.18 -27.48 -8.73
CA LEU A 517 -14.43 -26.74 -9.98
C LEU A 517 -15.81 -27.12 -10.53
N TYR A 518 -16.84 -26.40 -10.08
CA TYR A 518 -18.23 -26.71 -10.41
C TYR A 518 -19.16 -25.48 -10.25
N ASN A 519 -20.41 -25.61 -10.64
CA ASN A 519 -21.43 -24.55 -10.58
C ASN A 519 -21.03 -23.23 -11.28
N ASN A 520 -20.12 -23.30 -12.24
CA ASN A 520 -19.82 -22.17 -13.09
C ASN A 520 -20.76 -22.17 -14.29
N HIS A 521 -20.84 -21.04 -14.97
CA HIS A 521 -21.69 -20.88 -16.15
C HIS A 521 -20.95 -20.21 -17.29
N ALA A 522 -21.09 -20.76 -18.50
CA ALA A 522 -20.62 -20.16 -19.74
C ALA A 522 -21.78 -20.07 -20.75
N ARG A 523 -21.93 -18.91 -21.37
CA ARG A 523 -23.01 -18.69 -22.31
C ARG A 523 -22.95 -19.60 -23.54
N LEU A 524 -21.77 -19.95 -24.03
CA LEU A 524 -21.59 -20.73 -25.24
C LEU A 524 -21.28 -22.19 -24.95
N SER A 525 -20.21 -22.50 -24.23
CA SER A 525 -19.79 -23.87 -23.95
C SER A 525 -18.78 -23.95 -22.80
N GLY A 526 -18.67 -25.14 -22.19
CA GLY A 526 -17.74 -25.41 -21.11
C GLY A 526 -18.09 -24.65 -19.84
N ASP A 527 -19.24 -24.92 -19.24
CA ASP A 527 -19.65 -24.23 -18.00
C ASP A 527 -18.54 -24.22 -16.97
N ASP A 528 -17.92 -25.36 -16.72
CA ASP A 528 -16.84 -25.45 -15.74
C ASP A 528 -15.48 -25.41 -16.38
N ILE A 529 -15.26 -26.13 -17.50
CA ILE A 529 -13.96 -26.18 -18.20
C ILE A 529 -14.13 -26.00 -19.70
N TYR A 530 -13.37 -25.09 -20.26
CA TYR A 530 -13.11 -25.00 -21.69
C TYR A 530 -11.62 -25.16 -21.97
N ASN A 531 -11.26 -26.23 -22.69
CA ASN A 531 -9.90 -26.45 -23.18
C ASN A 531 -9.84 -26.13 -24.67
N ALA A 532 -9.00 -25.20 -25.07
CA ALA A 532 -8.89 -24.75 -26.46
C ALA A 532 -8.20 -25.77 -27.35
N ASP A 533 -8.30 -25.57 -28.68
CA ASP A 533 -7.52 -26.36 -29.62
C ASP A 533 -6.01 -26.17 -29.40
N GLY A 534 -5.28 -27.28 -29.32
CA GLY A 534 -3.84 -27.29 -29.02
C GLY A 534 -3.48 -27.20 -27.53
N ALA A 535 -4.42 -26.83 -26.67
CA ALA A 535 -4.18 -26.79 -25.22
C ALA A 535 -4.16 -28.20 -24.60
N THR A 536 -3.44 -28.34 -23.51
CA THR A 536 -3.34 -29.60 -22.77
C THR A 536 -3.88 -29.43 -21.36
N ILE A 537 -4.78 -30.34 -20.96
CA ILE A 537 -5.29 -30.44 -19.59
C ILE A 537 -5.01 -31.83 -19.03
N THR A 538 -4.53 -31.88 -17.79
CA THR A 538 -4.25 -33.10 -17.05
C THR A 538 -5.11 -33.13 -15.80
N PHE A 539 -5.84 -34.20 -15.59
CA PHE A 539 -6.66 -34.41 -14.40
C PHE A 539 -5.92 -35.27 -13.38
N GLY A 540 -6.17 -35.05 -12.11
CA GLY A 540 -5.64 -35.86 -11.03
C GLY A 540 -6.18 -37.29 -11.03
N PRO A 541 -5.76 -38.13 -10.09
CA PRO A 541 -6.17 -39.53 -10.04
C PRO A 541 -7.69 -39.64 -9.92
N THR A 542 -8.26 -40.37 -10.87
CA THR A 542 -9.69 -40.61 -10.98
C THR A 542 -10.17 -41.60 -9.93
N GLY A 543 -11.32 -41.36 -9.36
CA GLY A 543 -12.09 -42.38 -8.66
C GLY A 543 -12.42 -42.14 -7.20
N ARG A 544 -12.18 -40.94 -6.66
CA ARG A 544 -12.82 -40.53 -5.41
C ARG A 544 -13.12 -39.06 -5.45
N GLY A 545 -14.39 -38.80 -5.41
CA GLY A 545 -15.09 -37.58 -5.42
C GLY A 545 -14.33 -36.33 -5.09
N TRP A 546 -14.31 -35.44 -6.03
CA TRP A 546 -14.00 -34.05 -5.76
C TRP A 546 -15.21 -33.50 -4.98
N GLU A 547 -14.98 -33.02 -3.77
CA GLU A 547 -16.08 -32.58 -2.91
C GLU A 547 -16.80 -31.38 -3.52
N LEU A 548 -18.13 -31.46 -3.59
CA LEU A 548 -19.03 -30.42 -4.13
C LEU A 548 -19.46 -29.58 -2.98
N ASP A 549 -19.23 -29.17 -2.12
CA ASP A 549 -19.68 -28.32 -1.03
C ASP A 549 -19.28 -28.86 0.36
N GLY A 550 -18.71 -28.00 1.16
CA GLY A 550 -18.29 -28.36 2.50
C GLY A 550 -19.42 -28.55 3.51
N ASP A 551 -20.61 -28.94 3.07
CA ASP A 551 -21.69 -29.39 3.96
C ASP A 551 -21.41 -30.83 4.38
N PRO A 552 -21.03 -31.09 5.63
CA PRO A 552 -20.72 -32.42 6.09
C PRO A 552 -21.91 -33.41 6.05
N ASP A 553 -23.12 -32.92 5.79
CA ASP A 553 -24.33 -33.73 5.66
C ASP A 553 -24.74 -33.96 4.18
N CYS A 554 -24.09 -33.30 3.22
CA CYS A 554 -24.23 -33.52 1.79
C CYS A 554 -23.00 -34.25 1.23
N TYR A 555 -23.17 -35.51 0.90
CA TYR A 555 -22.15 -36.32 0.21
C TYR A 555 -22.08 -36.02 -1.29
N ASP A 556 -22.25 -34.77 -1.68
CA ASP A 556 -22.16 -34.36 -3.07
C ASP A 556 -20.70 -34.20 -3.49
N PHE A 557 -20.26 -34.98 -4.44
CA PHE A 557 -18.92 -34.93 -5.00
C PHE A 557 -18.95 -35.00 -6.52
N ILE A 558 -17.93 -34.43 -7.15
CA ILE A 558 -17.76 -34.51 -8.61
C ILE A 558 -17.33 -35.92 -8.96
N THR A 559 -18.17 -36.69 -9.65
CA THR A 559 -17.85 -38.04 -10.12
C THR A 559 -17.20 -38.05 -11.49
N GLY A 560 -17.25 -36.96 -12.21
CA GLY A 560 -16.71 -36.81 -13.55
C GLY A 560 -17.16 -35.52 -14.22
N TRP A 561 -17.03 -35.48 -15.52
CA TRP A 561 -17.35 -34.34 -16.34
C TRP A 561 -18.25 -34.73 -17.50
N TYR A 562 -19.22 -33.91 -17.84
CA TYR A 562 -20.03 -34.06 -19.01
C TYR A 562 -19.44 -33.29 -20.19
N ASP A 563 -19.39 -33.93 -21.34
CA ASP A 563 -19.03 -33.25 -22.59
C ASP A 563 -20.20 -32.38 -23.09
N ASP A 564 -19.87 -31.22 -23.58
CA ASP A 564 -20.78 -30.19 -24.01
C ASP A 564 -20.70 -30.01 -25.53
N TYR A 565 -21.67 -30.55 -26.24
CA TYR A 565 -21.76 -30.44 -27.70
C TYR A 565 -22.61 -29.27 -28.16
N GLU A 566 -23.32 -28.59 -27.25
CA GLU A 566 -24.23 -27.51 -27.59
C GLU A 566 -23.51 -26.15 -27.58
N THR A 567 -23.71 -25.34 -28.61
CA THR A 567 -23.16 -23.98 -28.68
C THR A 567 -23.90 -22.99 -27.79
N THR A 568 -25.12 -23.37 -27.34
CA THR A 568 -25.95 -22.54 -26.45
C THR A 568 -26.58 -23.46 -25.40
N ARG A 569 -25.94 -23.61 -24.30
CA ARG A 569 -26.33 -24.57 -23.25
C ARG A 569 -27.34 -24.05 -22.27
N TRP A 570 -27.30 -22.80 -22.00
CA TRP A 570 -28.06 -22.22 -20.90
C TRP A 570 -29.12 -21.28 -21.46
N ASN A 571 -30.36 -21.62 -21.30
CA ASN A 571 -31.39 -20.61 -21.45
C ASN A 571 -31.58 -19.90 -20.11
N ALA A 572 -32.12 -18.69 -20.13
CA ALA A 572 -32.29 -17.83 -18.96
C ALA A 572 -33.15 -18.44 -17.83
N HIS A 573 -33.61 -19.66 -17.97
CA HIS A 573 -34.47 -20.37 -17.04
C HIS A 573 -33.87 -21.65 -16.47
N GLY A 574 -32.64 -21.96 -16.80
CA GLY A 574 -31.89 -23.04 -16.13
C GLY A 574 -32.42 -24.45 -16.36
N ASP A 575 -33.10 -24.70 -17.49
CA ASP A 575 -33.53 -26.06 -17.84
C ASP A 575 -32.33 -26.92 -18.22
N GLU A 576 -31.92 -27.79 -17.32
CA GLU A 576 -30.88 -28.80 -17.56
C GLU A 576 -31.31 -29.89 -18.54
N ALA A 577 -32.57 -29.87 -18.98
CA ALA A 577 -33.18 -30.93 -19.81
C ALA A 577 -32.55 -31.05 -21.23
N ASP A 578 -31.85 -30.04 -21.69
CA ASP A 578 -31.23 -30.02 -23.03
C ASP A 578 -29.78 -30.45 -23.07
N LEU A 579 -29.24 -30.94 -21.95
CA LEU A 579 -27.84 -31.39 -21.86
C LEU A 579 -27.70 -32.78 -22.45
N HIS A 580 -27.22 -32.87 -23.71
CA HIS A 580 -26.73 -34.16 -24.24
C HIS A 580 -25.42 -34.51 -23.51
N MET A 581 -25.51 -35.42 -22.61
CA MET A 581 -24.46 -35.70 -21.67
C MET A 581 -23.83 -37.04 -21.95
N VAL A 582 -22.58 -37.01 -22.36
CA VAL A 582 -21.70 -38.19 -22.24
C VAL A 582 -20.78 -37.94 -21.05
N LEU A 583 -20.91 -38.75 -20.04
CA LEU A 583 -19.97 -38.67 -18.91
C LEU A 583 -18.56 -38.96 -19.43
N VAL A 584 -17.72 -37.95 -19.43
CA VAL A 584 -16.33 -38.09 -19.80
C VAL A 584 -15.59 -38.61 -18.58
N ALA A 585 -15.22 -39.85 -18.57
CA ALA A 585 -14.30 -40.37 -17.56
C ALA A 585 -12.99 -39.59 -17.70
N PRO A 586 -12.42 -39.00 -16.61
CA PRO A 586 -11.19 -38.23 -16.71
C PRO A 586 -10.09 -39.12 -17.25
N VAL A 587 -9.56 -38.78 -18.41
CA VAL A 587 -8.30 -39.32 -18.91
C VAL A 587 -7.15 -38.61 -18.23
N ALA A 588 -6.04 -39.30 -17.99
CA ALA A 588 -4.91 -38.71 -17.27
C ALA A 588 -4.39 -37.42 -17.91
N SER A 589 -4.47 -37.30 -19.25
CA SER A 589 -4.12 -36.08 -19.98
C SER A 589 -4.86 -36.03 -21.30
N TYR A 590 -5.32 -34.84 -21.68
CA TYR A 590 -6.02 -34.63 -22.95
C TYR A 590 -5.46 -33.38 -23.63
N THR A 591 -5.24 -33.49 -24.94
CA THR A 591 -4.82 -32.37 -25.79
C THR A 591 -5.86 -32.15 -26.88
N GLY A 592 -6.36 -30.91 -27.01
CA GLY A 592 -7.34 -30.51 -28.01
C GLY A 592 -8.60 -29.90 -27.42
N PRO A 593 -9.57 -29.54 -28.28
CA PRO A 593 -10.78 -28.85 -27.84
C PRO A 593 -11.65 -29.75 -26.97
N LEU A 594 -12.05 -29.23 -25.82
CA LEU A 594 -12.90 -29.94 -24.87
C LEU A 594 -13.74 -28.92 -24.09
N SER A 595 -15.03 -29.21 -23.96
CA SER A 595 -15.97 -28.37 -23.18
C SER A 595 -16.68 -29.25 -22.17
N LEU A 596 -16.52 -28.95 -20.89
CA LEU A 596 -17.00 -29.80 -19.81
C LEU A 596 -17.84 -29.04 -18.80
N LYS A 597 -18.79 -29.79 -18.22
CA LYS A 597 -19.54 -29.44 -17.03
C LYS A 597 -19.35 -30.52 -15.99
N ALA A 598 -19.19 -30.14 -14.74
CA ALA A 598 -19.04 -31.07 -13.64
C ALA A 598 -20.29 -31.95 -13.47
N ALA A 599 -20.07 -33.24 -13.33
CA ALA A 599 -21.10 -34.22 -13.03
C ALA A 599 -21.25 -34.39 -11.51
N HIS A 600 -22.46 -34.20 -11.02
CA HIS A 600 -22.77 -34.48 -9.63
C HIS A 600 -22.84 -35.98 -9.37
N GLY A 601 -22.09 -36.45 -8.38
CA GLY A 601 -22.33 -37.74 -7.78
C GLY A 601 -23.35 -37.60 -6.64
N SER A 602 -24.59 -37.29 -6.96
CA SER A 602 -25.61 -37.43 -5.92
C SER A 602 -25.80 -38.89 -5.62
N ILE A 603 -25.90 -39.25 -4.33
CA ILE A 603 -26.60 -40.48 -3.95
C ILE A 603 -28.03 -40.27 -4.45
N GLY A 604 -28.34 -40.87 -5.59
CA GLY A 604 -29.59 -40.59 -6.28
C GLY A 604 -30.78 -40.90 -5.36
N SER A 605 -31.60 -39.91 -5.07
CA SER A 605 -32.90 -40.16 -4.49
C SER A 605 -33.77 -40.72 -5.59
N LEU A 606 -34.06 -42.00 -5.53
CA LEU A 606 -35.08 -42.61 -6.38
C LEU A 606 -36.46 -42.25 -5.81
N THR A 607 -37.15 -41.30 -6.46
CA THR A 607 -38.56 -41.05 -6.13
C THR A 607 -39.42 -41.97 -6.94
N VAL A 608 -40.01 -42.96 -6.33
CA VAL A 608 -41.00 -43.82 -6.97
C VAL A 608 -42.37 -43.20 -6.78
N CYS A 609 -42.95 -42.65 -7.87
CA CYS A 609 -44.31 -42.14 -7.85
C CYS A 609 -45.26 -43.26 -8.27
N LYS A 610 -46.23 -43.57 -7.44
CA LYS A 610 -47.35 -44.46 -7.79
C LYS A 610 -48.47 -43.58 -8.33
N GLU A 611 -48.83 -43.78 -9.59
CA GLU A 611 -50.04 -43.23 -10.16
C GLU A 611 -51.19 -44.21 -9.97
N THR A 612 -52.21 -43.80 -9.27
CA THR A 612 -53.44 -44.60 -9.12
C THR A 612 -54.45 -44.20 -10.18
N VAL A 613 -54.84 -45.17 -10.99
CA VAL A 613 -55.88 -44.97 -12.02
C VAL A 613 -57.21 -45.52 -11.51
N GLY A 614 -58.14 -44.65 -11.14
CA GLY A 614 -59.44 -45.00 -10.64
C GLY A 614 -59.82 -44.28 -9.35
N GLU A 615 -61.06 -44.49 -8.86
CA GLU A 615 -61.48 -43.99 -7.53
C GLU A 615 -60.87 -44.83 -6.41
N LEU A 616 -60.11 -44.15 -5.52
CA LEU A 616 -59.56 -44.78 -4.33
C LEU A 616 -60.66 -44.97 -3.26
N LEU A 617 -60.72 -46.15 -2.72
CA LEU A 617 -61.53 -46.40 -1.55
C LEU A 617 -60.76 -46.00 -0.27
N PRO A 618 -61.43 -45.65 0.83
CA PRO A 618 -60.76 -45.29 2.08
C PRO A 618 -59.80 -46.36 2.60
N SER A 619 -59.98 -47.62 2.26
CA SER A 619 -59.09 -48.73 2.62
C SER A 619 -57.79 -48.77 1.82
N ASP A 620 -57.74 -48.05 0.71
CA ASP A 620 -56.57 -48.07 -0.16
C ASP A 620 -55.46 -47.13 0.34
N TYR A 621 -55.82 -46.21 1.25
CA TYR A 621 -54.89 -45.29 1.85
C TYR A 621 -53.99 -45.94 2.93
N ASP A 622 -54.44 -47.09 3.47
CA ASP A 622 -53.68 -47.82 4.51
C ASP A 622 -52.85 -48.99 3.94
N THR A 623 -52.77 -49.12 2.62
CA THR A 623 -52.04 -50.22 2.00
C THR A 623 -50.56 -49.88 1.85
N ALA A 624 -49.72 -50.53 2.66
CA ALA A 624 -48.29 -50.47 2.53
C ALA A 624 -47.82 -51.19 1.25
N PHE A 625 -46.94 -50.54 0.50
CA PHE A 625 -46.32 -51.13 -0.69
C PHE A 625 -44.83 -51.35 -0.41
N THR A 626 -44.32 -52.52 -0.70
CA THR A 626 -42.94 -52.86 -0.62
C THR A 626 -42.34 -52.81 -2.03
N PHE A 627 -41.31 -52.04 -2.21
CA PHE A 627 -40.53 -52.00 -3.44
C PHE A 627 -39.23 -52.75 -3.25
N GLU A 628 -38.89 -53.59 -4.19
CA GLU A 628 -37.60 -54.26 -4.23
C GLU A 628 -36.72 -53.54 -5.27
N LEU A 629 -35.64 -52.94 -4.78
CA LEU A 629 -34.65 -52.25 -5.61
C LEU A 629 -33.45 -53.18 -5.79
N THR A 630 -33.17 -53.59 -7.01
CA THR A 630 -31.97 -54.34 -7.35
C THR A 630 -30.92 -53.35 -7.87
N LEU A 631 -29.83 -53.25 -7.18
CA LEU A 631 -28.65 -52.51 -7.60
C LEU A 631 -27.73 -53.40 -8.43
N ASP A 632 -26.88 -52.82 -9.27
CA ASP A 632 -25.98 -53.54 -10.18
C ASP A 632 -24.97 -54.50 -9.51
N ASP A 633 -24.88 -54.43 -8.18
CA ASP A 633 -23.98 -55.26 -7.35
C ASP A 633 -24.70 -56.36 -6.54
N ASP A 634 -25.92 -56.73 -6.94
CA ASP A 634 -26.77 -57.71 -6.26
C ASP A 634 -27.18 -57.35 -4.82
N THR A 635 -27.06 -56.10 -4.41
CA THR A 635 -27.53 -55.67 -3.07
C THR A 635 -29.01 -55.35 -3.13
N ILE A 636 -29.83 -56.14 -2.44
CA ILE A 636 -31.27 -55.90 -2.31
C ILE A 636 -31.51 -55.02 -1.09
N THR A 637 -32.01 -53.81 -1.30
CA THR A 637 -32.45 -52.94 -0.21
C THR A 637 -33.97 -52.83 -0.22
N THR A 638 -34.61 -53.23 0.88
CA THR A 638 -36.05 -53.09 1.06
C THR A 638 -36.34 -51.69 1.62
N ILE A 639 -37.13 -50.92 0.91
CA ILE A 639 -37.59 -49.60 1.34
C ILE A 639 -39.03 -49.73 1.83
N ASP A 640 -39.24 -49.49 3.09
CA ASP A 640 -40.59 -49.43 3.68
C ASP A 640 -41.21 -48.05 3.44
N ASP A 641 -42.40 -48.03 2.92
CA ASP A 641 -43.18 -46.85 2.56
C ASP A 641 -43.50 -45.99 3.80
N LYS A 642 -43.07 -44.71 3.78
CA LYS A 642 -43.71 -43.68 4.60
C LYS A 642 -44.47 -42.73 3.70
N TRP A 643 -45.78 -42.73 3.83
CA TRP A 643 -46.65 -41.76 3.17
C TRP A 643 -46.18 -40.32 3.46
N CYS A 644 -45.78 -39.58 2.45
CA CYS A 644 -45.71 -38.14 2.51
C CYS A 644 -47.08 -37.62 2.02
N GLY A 645 -47.91 -37.20 2.95
CA GLY A 645 -49.18 -36.53 2.70
C GLY A 645 -49.00 -35.08 2.32
#